data_0b959f5d5a36f7fb1668ad284aa0f628
#
_entry.id   0b959f5d5a36f7fb1668ad284aa0f628
#
_cell.length_a   1.000
_cell.length_b   1.000
_cell.length_c   1.000
_cell.angle_alpha   90.00
_cell.angle_beta   90.00
_cell.angle_gamma   90.00
#
_symmetry.space_group_name_H-M   'P 1'
#
loop_
_entity.id
_entity.type
_entity.pdbx_description
1 polymer ?
#
loop_
_entity_poly.entity_id
_entity_poly.type
_entity_poly.pdbx_seq_one_letter_code
_entity_poly.pdbx_strand_id
1 'polypeptide(L)'
;MKKNCLSIQLKRGWICGSIICLAACGPVHRFTRVKNVPREYVRNYSVEGVKVPRSLSLFKHDPWIVFANEPGTTYLSPSGKNEMRPVNYMDAFLVIKRKGDWLQLIQYDPAILKNGRLKEWKQARYCGWINRDNLLLTRSGVTDIATGFKNKQVVMPADSVALAEPETYFVDDSVKLFKDTDLTQEAGRIPFYGIVYPYQASADKGCVLVADRPKLDADSIEGMPVGWIDRRLLTEIGQQLHVDIASLPDSALLFKDSERKDTLTLASDDMRQVREFAGRHPAIRYSPVLSYRHNDTAFCFRTHMPMPVIDKRESYVLNVNGHPIYYGTFKNKIEKDLQKINLVFVLEGKDKAIEQFPAVVNAIQGLQSQLANDESFSFKFGAVLTFNEPDSREDPICKLTPDYMEFLDFLSDKARNAEKLKPVYGRFGSWSGVRTGVELFNKCRDESNVLVVVGDKGFNSEWADSTLVDRLVENNCRLLGFQLYGGEPDNFNNFVLQIGNMIDCSAPRISRKKRELIVYPEQLRNGNEYAEVNHNTYCLDFPNRSMTQGWLVFPQKNESLELEGLTTAVDSMLLQVKFDNTLLGNSLTRAFEEVGTHRYKLDSTLVDYYHIRRSGVQPILSVLPGIEPGWKLPAEPVVLPDSLSSVTDYYLLVNEEEFKRLRKYVEVPAKLVLDYKYEAVRKKKQAKTDICNCPDDYLPADTEEATIRVKTDSLNIPEYVPTRRVRRQLVRHLLSERNRDKYCKTGRRDFLNMPLSEALQRFTSCPVDYPFFEVYRVKDLRKKEMITDVELDGLIEYFKEKKKLLDEAAGKAFQSNGQAYYWISRDLLP
;
A
#
# COMPACT_ATOMS: atom_id res chain seq x y z
N MET A 1 -20.03 81.52 -63.20
CA MET A 1 -19.33 81.12 -61.90
C MET A 1 -19.99 80.01 -61.02
N LYS A 2 -20.96 79.25 -61.53
CA LYS A 2 -21.64 78.19 -60.69
C LYS A 2 -21.29 76.74 -61.08
N LYS A 3 -20.51 76.52 -62.12
CA LYS A 3 -20.15 75.14 -62.54
C LYS A 3 -18.82 74.60 -61.96
N ASN A 4 -17.96 75.47 -61.48
CA ASN A 4 -16.66 75.04 -60.95
C ASN A 4 -16.66 74.66 -59.45
N CYS A 5 -17.68 75.04 -58.69
CA CYS A 5 -17.82 74.65 -57.30
C CYS A 5 -18.34 73.16 -57.06
N LEU A 6 -19.15 72.65 -58.01
CA LEU A 6 -19.64 71.25 -57.86
C LEU A 6 -18.58 70.20 -58.15
N SER A 7 -17.62 70.51 -59.04
CA SER A 7 -16.53 69.54 -59.34
C SER A 7 -15.48 69.40 -58.24
N ILE A 8 -15.28 70.46 -57.47
CA ILE A 8 -14.34 70.49 -56.37
C ILE A 8 -14.95 69.75 -55.14
N GLN A 9 -16.24 69.91 -54.91
CA GLN A 9 -16.92 69.20 -53.84
C GLN A 9 -17.05 67.67 -54.10
N LEU A 10 -17.29 67.28 -55.34
CA LEU A 10 -17.29 65.82 -55.70
C LEU A 10 -15.91 65.19 -55.62
N LYS A 11 -14.80 65.95 -56.00
CA LYS A 11 -13.45 65.44 -55.85
C LYS A 11 -13.03 65.31 -54.38
N ARG A 12 -13.47 66.25 -53.51
CA ARG A 12 -13.21 66.11 -52.05
C ARG A 12 -13.99 65.02 -51.42
N GLY A 13 -15.24 64.71 -51.76
CA GLY A 13 -16.05 63.62 -51.32
C GLY A 13 -15.43 62.30 -51.71
N TRP A 14 -14.88 62.16 -52.90
CA TRP A 14 -14.22 60.89 -53.32
C TRP A 14 -12.86 60.68 -52.63
N ILE A 15 -12.11 61.71 -52.35
CA ILE A 15 -10.85 61.61 -51.60
C ILE A 15 -11.12 61.25 -50.15
N CYS A 16 -12.11 61.80 -49.50
CA CYS A 16 -12.52 61.43 -48.14
C CYS A 16 -13.13 60.03 -48.10
N GLY A 17 -13.95 59.64 -49.08
CA GLY A 17 -14.49 58.29 -49.18
C GLY A 17 -13.41 57.26 -49.44
N SER A 18 -12.42 57.55 -50.27
CA SER A 18 -11.28 56.63 -50.49
C SER A 18 -10.33 56.56 -49.31
N ILE A 19 -10.18 57.58 -48.49
CA ILE A 19 -9.37 57.60 -47.28
C ILE A 19 -10.10 56.83 -46.17
N ILE A 20 -11.43 56.91 -46.05
CA ILE A 20 -12.23 56.16 -45.10
C ILE A 20 -12.25 54.70 -45.48
N CYS A 21 -12.29 54.29 -46.75
CA CYS A 21 -12.17 52.89 -47.18
C CYS A 21 -10.75 52.33 -47.00
N LEU A 22 -9.71 53.17 -47.08
CA LEU A 22 -8.34 52.72 -46.77
C LEU A 22 -8.04 52.61 -45.28
N ALA A 23 -8.75 53.40 -44.45
CA ALA A 23 -8.64 53.25 -42.98
C ALA A 23 -9.43 52.03 -42.40
N ALA A 24 -10.39 51.47 -43.17
CA ALA A 24 -11.14 50.27 -42.79
C ALA A 24 -10.47 48.98 -43.22
N CYS A 25 -9.43 49.01 -44.07
CA CYS A 25 -8.60 47.86 -44.37
C CYS A 25 -7.47 47.76 -43.33
N GLY A 26 -7.75 47.24 -42.15
CA GLY A 26 -6.70 46.78 -41.24
C GLY A 26 -5.78 45.82 -42.00
N PRO A 27 -4.50 45.76 -41.66
CA PRO A 27 -3.55 44.92 -42.37
C PRO A 27 -4.07 43.48 -42.38
N VAL A 28 -4.38 42.99 -43.57
CA VAL A 28 -4.74 41.58 -43.76
C VAL A 28 -3.48 40.77 -43.50
N HIS A 29 -3.36 40.26 -42.30
CA HIS A 29 -2.25 39.39 -41.93
C HIS A 29 -2.36 38.08 -42.72
N ARG A 30 -1.54 37.90 -43.75
CA ARG A 30 -1.44 36.61 -44.47
C ARG A 30 -0.52 35.67 -43.73
N PHE A 31 -1.07 34.70 -43.03
CA PHE A 31 -0.30 33.67 -42.34
C PHE A 31 -0.21 32.42 -43.22
N THR A 32 0.94 32.09 -43.68
CA THR A 32 1.15 30.93 -44.55
C THR A 32 1.76 29.73 -43.84
N ARG A 33 2.31 29.94 -42.67
CA ARG A 33 2.99 28.90 -41.89
C ARG A 33 2.85 29.11 -40.40
N VAL A 34 2.65 27.97 -39.69
CA VAL A 34 2.80 27.84 -38.24
C VAL A 34 4.22 27.42 -37.96
N LYS A 35 4.84 27.91 -36.89
CA LYS A 35 6.15 27.46 -36.43
C LYS A 35 6.02 26.07 -35.89
N ASN A 36 7.04 25.24 -36.15
CA ASN A 36 7.18 23.98 -35.47
C ASN A 36 7.72 24.18 -34.06
N VAL A 37 7.40 23.23 -33.17
CA VAL A 37 7.93 23.23 -31.79
C VAL A 37 9.45 23.35 -31.85
N PRO A 38 10.05 24.38 -31.22
CA PRO A 38 11.49 24.48 -31.09
C PRO A 38 12.03 23.26 -30.36
N ARG A 39 13.23 22.82 -30.71
CA ARG A 39 13.82 21.62 -30.15
C ARG A 39 13.96 21.67 -28.63
N GLU A 40 14.22 22.83 -28.10
CA GLU A 40 14.30 23.13 -26.67
C GLU A 40 12.99 22.84 -25.92
N TYR A 41 11.83 22.96 -26.59
CA TYR A 41 10.50 22.74 -25.98
C TYR A 41 9.82 21.43 -26.41
N VAL A 42 10.48 20.57 -27.17
CA VAL A 42 9.91 19.28 -27.59
C VAL A 42 9.61 18.40 -26.36
N ARG A 43 10.50 18.43 -25.41
CA ARG A 43 10.33 17.86 -24.08
C ARG A 43 10.72 18.94 -23.09
N ASN A 44 9.95 19.04 -22.03
CA ASN A 44 10.28 19.89 -20.90
C ASN A 44 11.31 19.15 -20.03
N TYR A 45 12.49 19.71 -19.86
CA TYR A 45 13.55 19.06 -19.09
C TYR A 45 13.73 19.67 -17.71
N SER A 46 14.22 18.88 -16.77
CA SER A 46 14.48 19.28 -15.39
C SER A 46 15.62 20.31 -15.26
N VAL A 47 16.46 20.43 -16.29
CA VAL A 47 17.63 21.34 -16.27
C VAL A 47 17.47 22.40 -17.37
N GLU A 48 17.60 23.66 -16.99
CA GLU A 48 17.59 24.77 -17.94
C GLU A 48 18.80 24.77 -18.86
N GLY A 49 18.63 25.25 -20.10
CA GLY A 49 19.71 25.44 -21.07
C GLY A 49 20.23 24.13 -21.69
N VAL A 50 19.49 23.06 -21.60
CA VAL A 50 19.85 21.77 -22.24
C VAL A 50 19.88 21.92 -23.75
N LYS A 51 21.02 21.66 -24.38
CA LYS A 51 21.19 21.67 -25.83
C LYS A 51 20.64 20.39 -26.45
N VAL A 52 19.48 20.47 -27.05
CA VAL A 52 18.83 19.36 -27.77
C VAL A 52 19.56 19.07 -29.08
N PRO A 53 19.99 17.83 -29.36
CA PRO A 53 20.70 17.49 -30.59
C PRO A 53 19.90 17.76 -31.86
N ARG A 54 20.60 18.14 -32.93
CA ARG A 54 20.00 18.39 -34.24
C ARG A 54 19.36 17.17 -34.90
N SER A 55 19.72 15.97 -34.48
CA SER A 55 19.32 14.68 -35.06
C SER A 55 17.90 14.17 -34.69
N LEU A 56 17.15 14.89 -33.86
CA LEU A 56 15.74 14.54 -33.59
C LEU A 56 14.88 14.97 -34.77
N SER A 57 14.93 14.21 -35.86
CA SER A 57 14.12 14.40 -37.08
C SER A 57 12.63 14.09 -36.91
N LEU A 58 12.24 13.52 -35.76
CA LEU A 58 10.90 13.04 -35.48
C LEU A 58 9.81 14.11 -35.40
N PHE A 59 10.19 15.39 -35.32
CA PHE A 59 9.24 16.48 -35.05
C PHE A 59 9.14 17.52 -36.19
N LYS A 60 9.47 17.14 -37.41
CA LYS A 60 9.46 18.05 -38.56
C LYS A 60 8.09 18.66 -38.86
N HIS A 61 7.02 18.19 -38.26
CA HIS A 61 5.65 18.58 -38.58
C HIS A 61 4.73 18.87 -37.40
N ASP A 62 5.24 18.90 -36.15
CA ASP A 62 4.43 19.26 -35.00
C ASP A 62 4.29 20.79 -34.92
N PRO A 63 3.07 21.35 -35.01
CA PRO A 63 2.85 22.76 -34.81
C PRO A 63 3.20 23.14 -33.36
N TRP A 64 3.76 24.34 -33.19
CA TRP A 64 4.07 24.85 -31.87
C TRP A 64 2.80 25.41 -31.23
N ILE A 65 2.20 24.64 -30.34
CA ILE A 65 1.06 25.03 -29.52
C ILE A 65 1.60 25.50 -28.17
N VAL A 66 1.11 26.63 -27.70
CA VAL A 66 1.42 27.24 -26.40
C VAL A 66 0.13 27.62 -25.72
N PHE A 67 0.17 27.71 -24.39
CA PHE A 67 -0.99 28.06 -23.57
C PHE A 67 -0.69 29.30 -22.75
N ALA A 68 -1.70 30.15 -22.51
CA ALA A 68 -1.55 31.24 -21.56
C ALA A 68 -1.43 30.65 -20.13
N ASN A 69 -0.32 30.92 -19.46
CA ASN A 69 -0.08 30.37 -18.10
C ASN A 69 -0.76 31.23 -17.01
N GLU A 70 -1.22 32.43 -17.38
CA GLU A 70 -2.00 33.35 -16.55
C GLU A 70 -2.98 34.15 -17.40
N PRO A 71 -4.06 34.73 -16.83
CA PRO A 71 -4.88 35.71 -17.49
C PRO A 71 -4.03 36.95 -17.86
N GLY A 72 -4.21 37.49 -19.03
CA GLY A 72 -3.41 38.63 -19.46
C GLY A 72 -3.92 39.33 -20.72
N THR A 73 -3.01 39.99 -21.44
CA THR A 73 -3.35 40.74 -22.65
C THR A 73 -2.32 40.49 -23.73
N THR A 74 -2.78 40.43 -24.99
CA THR A 74 -1.90 40.44 -26.14
C THR A 74 -1.71 41.88 -26.69
N TYR A 75 -0.65 42.06 -27.45
CA TYR A 75 -0.24 43.38 -27.95
C TYR A 75 -0.16 43.45 -29.49
N LEU A 76 -0.36 44.64 -30.06
CA LEU A 76 -0.26 44.87 -31.51
C LEU A 76 1.18 44.72 -32.01
N SER A 77 2.16 45.01 -31.17
CA SER A 77 3.58 44.93 -31.50
C SER A 77 4.41 44.28 -30.41
N PRO A 78 5.61 43.76 -30.72
CA PRO A 78 6.50 43.12 -29.75
C PRO A 78 7.24 44.16 -28.88
N SER A 79 6.52 45.12 -28.33
CA SER A 79 7.02 46.17 -27.43
C SER A 79 6.16 46.32 -26.18
N GLY A 80 5.02 45.63 -26.11
CA GLY A 80 4.11 45.74 -24.97
C GLY A 80 3.36 47.03 -24.80
N LYS A 81 3.38 47.96 -25.85
CA LYS A 81 2.83 49.32 -25.68
C LYS A 81 1.35 49.45 -26.02
N ASN A 82 0.83 48.64 -26.94
CA ASN A 82 -0.55 48.80 -27.44
C ASN A 82 -1.27 47.47 -27.25
N GLU A 83 -2.17 47.41 -26.31
CA GLU A 83 -3.01 46.24 -26.06
C GLU A 83 -3.92 45.91 -27.25
N MET A 84 -4.14 44.65 -27.47
CA MET A 84 -4.97 44.16 -28.56
C MET A 84 -6.23 43.45 -28.07
N ARG A 85 -6.06 42.45 -27.23
CA ARG A 85 -7.19 41.69 -26.68
C ARG A 85 -6.84 40.96 -25.38
N PRO A 86 -7.82 40.74 -24.52
CA PRO A 86 -7.64 39.91 -23.33
C PRO A 86 -7.37 38.46 -23.72
N VAL A 87 -6.69 37.76 -22.84
CA VAL A 87 -6.36 36.33 -22.91
C VAL A 87 -6.77 35.70 -21.62
N ASN A 88 -7.48 34.59 -21.70
CA ASN A 88 -7.87 33.82 -20.54
C ASN A 88 -6.80 32.78 -20.19
N TYR A 89 -6.81 32.35 -18.94
CA TYR A 89 -5.98 31.25 -18.47
C TYR A 89 -6.21 29.96 -19.31
N MET A 90 -5.14 29.32 -19.70
CA MET A 90 -5.11 28.11 -20.57
C MET A 90 -5.66 28.34 -22.00
N ASP A 91 -5.89 29.56 -22.47
CA ASP A 91 -6.15 29.80 -23.88
C ASP A 91 -5.01 29.21 -24.73
N ALA A 92 -5.38 28.37 -25.71
CA ALA A 92 -4.43 27.69 -26.57
C ALA A 92 -4.14 28.47 -27.85
N PHE A 93 -2.88 28.59 -28.22
CA PHE A 93 -2.44 29.36 -29.41
C PHE A 93 -1.44 28.57 -30.25
N LEU A 94 -1.41 28.93 -31.53
CA LEU A 94 -0.39 28.53 -32.50
C LEU A 94 0.61 29.67 -32.70
N VAL A 95 1.88 29.36 -32.61
CA VAL A 95 2.96 30.33 -32.83
C VAL A 95 3.26 30.45 -34.32
N ILE A 96 3.16 31.66 -34.86
CA ILE A 96 3.47 31.97 -36.29
C ILE A 96 4.80 32.67 -36.46
N LYS A 97 5.24 33.51 -35.50
CA LYS A 97 6.51 34.22 -35.55
C LYS A 97 7.11 34.41 -34.16
N ARG A 98 8.43 34.49 -34.08
CA ARG A 98 9.18 34.84 -32.86
C ARG A 98 10.08 36.02 -33.14
N LYS A 99 10.13 37.00 -32.22
CA LYS A 99 11.04 38.16 -32.24
C LYS A 99 11.55 38.40 -30.82
N GLY A 100 12.76 37.96 -30.55
CA GLY A 100 13.30 37.92 -29.17
C GLY A 100 12.44 37.05 -28.27
N ASP A 101 11.97 37.62 -27.17
CA ASP A 101 11.09 36.97 -26.19
C ASP A 101 9.59 37.11 -26.51
N TRP A 102 9.26 37.74 -27.63
CA TRP A 102 7.88 37.93 -28.05
C TRP A 102 7.48 36.92 -29.13
N LEU A 103 6.28 36.31 -28.90
CA LEU A 103 5.66 35.38 -29.82
C LEU A 103 4.42 35.98 -30.45
N GLN A 104 4.30 35.83 -31.79
CA GLN A 104 3.12 36.24 -32.54
C GLN A 104 2.18 35.06 -32.70
N LEU A 105 0.93 35.21 -32.30
CA LEU A 105 0.00 34.14 -32.07
C LEU A 105 -1.24 34.23 -32.96
N ILE A 106 -1.76 33.06 -33.30
CA ILE A 106 -3.15 32.83 -33.72
C ILE A 106 -3.84 31.89 -32.78
N GLN A 107 -5.13 32.03 -32.64
CA GLN A 107 -5.90 31.10 -31.77
C GLN A 107 -5.78 29.68 -32.31
N TYR A 108 -5.61 28.71 -31.38
CA TYR A 108 -5.62 27.31 -31.75
C TYR A 108 -7.03 26.88 -32.17
N ASP A 109 -7.10 26.22 -33.31
CA ASP A 109 -8.30 25.58 -33.81
C ASP A 109 -7.84 24.34 -34.61
N PRO A 110 -8.24 23.12 -34.27
CA PRO A 110 -7.86 21.92 -35.01
C PRO A 110 -8.33 21.94 -36.46
N ALA A 111 -9.44 22.65 -36.78
CA ALA A 111 -10.02 22.71 -38.11
C ALA A 111 -9.12 23.45 -39.12
N ILE A 112 -8.31 24.42 -38.68
CA ILE A 112 -7.41 25.14 -39.56
C ILE A 112 -6.12 24.39 -39.89
N LEU A 113 -5.86 23.27 -39.17
CA LEU A 113 -4.67 22.46 -39.32
C LEU A 113 -4.96 21.16 -40.12
N LYS A 114 -4.09 20.84 -41.08
CA LYS A 114 -4.09 19.55 -41.75
C LYS A 114 -2.65 18.98 -41.78
N ASN A 115 -2.42 17.83 -41.18
CA ASN A 115 -1.11 17.21 -41.08
C ASN A 115 -0.05 18.20 -40.48
N GLY A 116 -0.42 18.94 -39.42
CA GLY A 116 0.46 19.89 -38.75
C GLY A 116 0.77 21.17 -39.56
N ARG A 117 0.06 21.43 -40.67
CA ARG A 117 0.25 22.63 -41.50
C ARG A 117 -1.01 23.45 -41.57
N LEU A 118 -0.85 24.76 -41.53
CA LEU A 118 -1.95 25.70 -41.67
C LEU A 118 -2.50 25.63 -43.11
N LYS A 119 -3.73 25.13 -43.26
CA LYS A 119 -4.44 25.06 -44.54
C LYS A 119 -5.48 26.18 -44.72
N GLU A 120 -6.29 26.38 -43.71
CA GLU A 120 -7.42 27.32 -43.74
C GLU A 120 -7.00 28.67 -43.10
N TRP A 121 -5.93 29.25 -43.61
CA TRP A 121 -5.38 30.51 -43.05
C TRP A 121 -6.39 31.68 -43.01
N LYS A 122 -7.41 31.68 -43.84
CA LYS A 122 -8.46 32.71 -43.86
C LYS A 122 -9.37 32.64 -42.64
N GLN A 123 -9.50 31.45 -42.01
CA GLN A 123 -10.31 31.23 -40.82
C GLN A 123 -9.47 31.46 -39.55
N ALA A 124 -8.14 31.55 -39.67
CA ALA A 124 -7.25 31.74 -38.54
C ALA A 124 -7.47 33.10 -37.87
N ARG A 125 -7.85 33.07 -36.60
CA ARG A 125 -8.08 34.27 -35.78
C ARG A 125 -6.75 34.79 -35.23
N TYR A 126 -6.36 35.96 -35.68
CA TYR A 126 -5.13 36.63 -35.23
C TYR A 126 -5.28 37.13 -33.79
N CYS A 127 -4.30 36.84 -32.92
CA CYS A 127 -4.32 37.19 -31.51
C CYS A 127 -3.32 38.30 -31.12
N GLY A 128 -2.29 38.54 -31.91
CA GLY A 128 -1.29 39.57 -31.59
C GLY A 128 0.03 38.98 -31.07
N TRP A 129 0.74 39.77 -30.28
CA TRP A 129 2.02 39.44 -29.67
C TRP A 129 1.85 39.30 -28.17
N ILE A 130 2.53 38.29 -27.58
CA ILE A 130 2.60 38.08 -26.14
C ILE A 130 4.05 37.77 -25.75
N ASN A 131 4.46 38.13 -24.53
CA ASN A 131 5.76 37.73 -24.02
C ASN A 131 5.74 36.24 -23.71
N ARG A 132 6.83 35.54 -24.01
CA ARG A 132 6.97 34.10 -23.75
C ARG A 132 6.84 33.73 -22.27
N ASP A 133 7.15 34.64 -21.36
CA ASP A 133 7.09 34.41 -19.92
C ASP A 133 5.65 34.26 -19.43
N ASN A 134 4.68 34.85 -20.18
CA ASN A 134 3.25 34.70 -19.93
C ASN A 134 2.65 33.47 -20.66
N LEU A 135 3.49 32.56 -21.11
CA LEU A 135 3.07 31.37 -21.85
C LEU A 135 3.72 30.09 -21.31
N LEU A 136 2.95 29.04 -21.21
CA LEU A 136 3.45 27.70 -21.16
C LEU A 136 3.90 27.27 -22.56
N LEU A 137 5.21 27.16 -22.77
CA LEU A 137 5.83 26.99 -24.11
C LEU A 137 5.86 25.51 -24.56
N THR A 138 5.46 24.58 -23.68
CA THR A 138 5.49 23.14 -23.90
C THR A 138 4.19 22.50 -23.42
N ARG A 139 3.76 21.46 -24.13
CA ARG A 139 2.62 20.63 -23.72
C ARG A 139 3.00 19.46 -22.80
N SER A 140 4.24 19.33 -22.45
CA SER A 140 4.79 18.17 -21.77
C SER A 140 5.23 18.55 -20.37
N GLY A 141 4.82 17.79 -19.36
CA GLY A 141 5.35 17.94 -18.02
C GLY A 141 6.87 17.77 -17.98
N VAL A 142 7.50 18.27 -16.93
CA VAL A 142 8.95 18.20 -16.75
C VAL A 142 9.44 16.76 -16.82
N THR A 143 10.52 16.57 -17.57
CA THR A 143 11.12 15.25 -17.78
C THR A 143 12.50 15.24 -17.16
N ASP A 144 12.79 14.26 -16.33
CA ASP A 144 14.15 14.06 -15.84
C ASP A 144 15.10 13.77 -17.01
N ILE A 145 16.22 14.47 -17.03
CA ILE A 145 17.12 14.45 -18.18
C ILE A 145 17.91 13.13 -18.23
N ALA A 146 18.22 12.54 -17.10
CA ALA A 146 19.02 11.32 -17.02
C ALA A 146 18.20 10.09 -17.42
N THR A 147 17.04 9.92 -16.80
CA THR A 147 16.16 8.75 -16.98
C THR A 147 15.19 8.92 -18.15
N GLY A 148 14.85 10.17 -18.49
CA GLY A 148 13.80 10.49 -19.44
C GLY A 148 12.41 10.09 -18.96
N PHE A 149 12.20 9.84 -17.67
CA PHE A 149 10.90 9.72 -17.03
C PHE A 149 10.35 11.09 -16.68
N LYS A 150 9.04 11.19 -16.55
CA LYS A 150 8.39 12.40 -16.08
C LYS A 150 8.63 12.60 -14.60
N ASN A 151 8.95 13.83 -14.21
CA ASN A 151 8.92 14.20 -12.81
C ASN A 151 7.50 14.09 -12.30
N LYS A 152 7.32 13.51 -11.15
CA LYS A 152 6.04 13.34 -10.48
C LYS A 152 6.13 13.90 -9.08
N GLN A 153 5.05 14.52 -8.67
CA GLN A 153 4.89 15.04 -7.33
C GLN A 153 3.56 14.53 -6.78
N VAL A 154 3.49 14.31 -5.51
CA VAL A 154 2.23 14.02 -4.82
C VAL A 154 1.74 15.29 -4.15
N VAL A 155 0.44 15.53 -4.22
CA VAL A 155 -0.20 16.64 -3.53
C VAL A 155 -0.29 16.31 -2.04
N MET A 156 0.69 16.79 -1.32
CA MET A 156 0.87 16.53 0.10
C MET A 156 1.68 17.69 0.69
N PRO A 157 1.15 18.43 1.68
CA PRO A 157 1.89 19.53 2.27
C PRO A 157 3.28 19.07 2.74
N ALA A 158 4.29 19.74 2.26
CA ALA A 158 5.68 19.49 2.62
C ALA A 158 6.15 20.42 3.75
N ASP A 159 5.31 21.34 4.20
CA ASP A 159 5.62 22.36 5.18
C ASP A 159 4.41 22.61 6.09
N SER A 160 4.66 22.70 7.41
CA SER A 160 3.63 23.02 8.40
C SER A 160 3.04 24.42 8.23
N VAL A 161 3.77 25.35 7.60
CA VAL A 161 3.30 26.73 7.34
C VAL A 161 2.05 26.73 6.46
N ALA A 162 1.98 25.84 5.47
CA ALA A 162 0.79 25.69 4.64
C ALA A 162 -0.45 25.23 5.42
N LEU A 163 -0.23 24.51 6.53
CA LEU A 163 -1.29 24.05 7.42
C LEU A 163 -1.74 25.13 8.43
N ALA A 164 -0.97 26.19 8.57
CA ALA A 164 -1.34 27.35 9.43
C ALA A 164 -2.46 28.17 8.79
N GLU A 165 -2.61 28.12 7.45
CA GLU A 165 -3.63 28.85 6.71
C GLU A 165 -4.43 27.91 5.77
N PRO A 166 -5.09 26.88 6.32
CA PRO A 166 -5.71 25.83 5.51
C PRO A 166 -6.83 26.36 4.62
N GLU A 167 -7.56 27.41 5.03
CA GLU A 167 -8.68 27.98 4.27
C GLU A 167 -8.21 28.60 2.95
N THR A 168 -6.96 29.05 2.87
CA THR A 168 -6.38 29.56 1.64
C THR A 168 -6.20 28.46 0.59
N TYR A 169 -5.76 27.29 1.03
CA TYR A 169 -5.30 26.24 0.11
C TYR A 169 -6.26 25.06 -0.01
N PHE A 170 -7.05 24.76 1.02
CA PHE A 170 -7.80 23.51 1.10
C PHE A 170 -9.30 23.73 1.00
N VAL A 171 -9.98 22.76 0.39
CA VAL A 171 -11.43 22.62 0.39
C VAL A 171 -11.73 21.14 0.49
N ASP A 172 -12.42 20.76 1.56
CA ASP A 172 -12.71 19.36 1.87
C ASP A 172 -11.41 18.51 1.85
N ASP A 173 -11.36 17.46 1.05
CA ASP A 173 -10.23 16.55 0.86
C ASP A 173 -9.32 16.94 -0.31
N SER A 174 -9.39 18.19 -0.76
CA SER A 174 -8.74 18.65 -1.98
C SER A 174 -7.97 19.93 -1.78
N VAL A 175 -6.96 20.13 -2.62
CA VAL A 175 -6.17 21.36 -2.72
C VAL A 175 -6.65 22.18 -3.91
N LYS A 176 -6.78 23.49 -3.70
CA LYS A 176 -7.13 24.45 -4.76
C LYS A 176 -5.97 24.60 -5.75
N LEU A 177 -6.31 24.65 -7.01
CA LEU A 177 -5.43 25.09 -8.09
C LEU A 177 -5.84 26.50 -8.52
N PHE A 178 -4.89 27.34 -8.92
CA PHE A 178 -5.12 28.73 -9.23
C PHE A 178 -4.75 29.07 -10.68
N LYS A 179 -5.38 30.13 -11.22
CA LYS A 179 -5.12 30.65 -12.58
C LYS A 179 -3.90 31.56 -12.64
N ASP A 180 -3.44 32.04 -11.52
CA ASP A 180 -2.38 33.06 -11.38
C ASP A 180 -1.38 32.62 -10.29
N THR A 181 -0.18 33.19 -10.35
CA THR A 181 0.90 32.94 -9.39
C THR A 181 0.68 33.63 -8.05
N ASP A 182 -0.24 34.61 -7.96
CA ASP A 182 -0.64 35.27 -6.73
C ASP A 182 -1.65 34.44 -5.93
N LEU A 183 -2.09 33.29 -6.48
CA LEU A 183 -3.02 32.33 -5.86
C LEU A 183 -4.37 32.97 -5.47
N THR A 184 -4.91 33.83 -6.36
CA THR A 184 -6.13 34.59 -6.07
C THR A 184 -7.37 34.02 -6.74
N GLN A 185 -7.26 33.48 -7.97
CA GLN A 185 -8.39 32.99 -8.75
C GLN A 185 -8.36 31.46 -8.85
N GLU A 186 -9.33 30.80 -8.25
CA GLU A 186 -9.45 29.33 -8.34
C GLU A 186 -9.64 28.86 -9.79
N ALA A 187 -8.80 27.92 -10.22
CA ALA A 187 -8.87 27.26 -11.54
C ALA A 187 -9.55 25.90 -11.45
N GLY A 188 -9.40 25.21 -10.34
CA GLY A 188 -9.89 23.87 -10.11
C GLY A 188 -9.37 23.28 -8.80
N ARG A 189 -9.51 21.98 -8.64
CA ARG A 189 -9.11 21.26 -7.41
C ARG A 189 -8.44 19.97 -7.76
N ILE A 190 -7.58 19.51 -6.85
CA ILE A 190 -6.94 18.23 -6.95
C ILE A 190 -6.97 17.53 -5.57
N PRO A 191 -7.35 16.24 -5.49
CA PRO A 191 -7.45 15.57 -4.20
C PRO A 191 -6.08 15.44 -3.52
N PHE A 192 -6.07 15.39 -2.20
CA PHE A 192 -4.88 15.01 -1.45
C PHE A 192 -4.36 13.66 -1.94
N TYR A 193 -3.05 13.51 -1.92
CA TYR A 193 -2.32 12.33 -2.39
C TYR A 193 -2.49 12.04 -3.89
N GLY A 194 -3.11 12.96 -4.64
CA GLY A 194 -3.15 12.91 -6.09
C GLY A 194 -1.75 13.11 -6.68
N ILE A 195 -1.39 12.31 -7.67
CA ILE A 195 -0.14 12.44 -8.40
C ILE A 195 -0.31 13.51 -9.49
N VAL A 196 0.62 14.47 -9.51
CA VAL A 196 0.67 15.55 -10.48
C VAL A 196 2.00 15.62 -11.21
N TYR A 197 1.98 16.24 -12.37
CA TYR A 197 3.15 16.50 -13.19
C TYR A 197 3.44 18.01 -13.18
N PRO A 198 4.65 18.45 -12.78
CA PRO A 198 5.05 19.84 -12.89
C PRO A 198 5.31 20.22 -14.36
N TYR A 199 4.89 21.41 -14.73
CA TYR A 199 5.07 21.97 -16.08
C TYR A 199 5.98 23.19 -16.10
N GLN A 200 5.78 24.10 -15.16
CA GLN A 200 6.50 25.37 -15.09
C GLN A 200 6.58 25.82 -13.63
N ALA A 201 7.70 26.42 -13.24
CA ALA A 201 7.80 27.12 -11.97
C ALA A 201 7.59 28.62 -12.17
N SER A 202 7.02 29.32 -11.18
CA SER A 202 6.97 30.79 -11.14
C SER A 202 8.38 31.40 -11.12
N ALA A 203 8.50 32.66 -11.40
CA ALA A 203 9.79 33.36 -11.47
C ALA A 203 10.52 33.36 -10.10
N ASP A 204 9.77 33.46 -9.01
CA ASP A 204 10.23 33.38 -7.62
C ASP A 204 10.37 31.93 -7.13
N LYS A 205 9.93 30.94 -7.93
CA LYS A 205 9.88 29.50 -7.59
C LYS A 205 8.99 29.15 -6.40
N GLY A 206 8.13 30.05 -5.97
CA GLY A 206 7.16 29.80 -4.89
C GLY A 206 5.98 28.96 -5.35
N CYS A 207 5.60 29.08 -6.64
CA CYS A 207 4.48 28.33 -7.22
C CYS A 207 4.92 27.45 -8.38
N VAL A 208 4.17 26.38 -8.60
CA VAL A 208 4.39 25.44 -9.71
C VAL A 208 3.08 25.24 -10.47
N LEU A 209 3.15 25.37 -11.80
CA LEU A 209 2.04 24.99 -12.67
C LEU A 209 2.04 23.47 -12.81
N VAL A 210 0.97 22.84 -12.37
CA VAL A 210 0.81 21.37 -12.38
C VAL A 210 -0.42 20.94 -13.17
N ALA A 211 -0.41 19.70 -13.61
CA ALA A 211 -1.59 19.02 -14.14
C ALA A 211 -1.58 17.54 -13.71
N ASP A 212 -2.74 16.90 -13.75
CA ASP A 212 -2.92 15.48 -13.44
C ASP A 212 -2.35 14.53 -14.51
N ARG A 213 -1.91 15.07 -15.66
CA ARG A 213 -1.45 14.30 -16.83
C ARG A 213 -0.06 14.70 -17.29
N PRO A 214 0.71 13.75 -17.86
CA PRO A 214 2.08 14.01 -18.33
C PRO A 214 2.15 14.86 -19.58
N LYS A 215 1.01 15.06 -20.31
CA LYS A 215 0.92 15.84 -21.53
C LYS A 215 -0.44 16.51 -21.62
N LEU A 216 -0.43 17.82 -21.91
CA LEU A 216 -1.63 18.60 -22.17
C LEU A 216 -2.07 18.43 -23.62
N ASP A 217 -3.37 18.28 -23.80
CA ASP A 217 -4.01 18.24 -25.10
C ASP A 217 -4.87 19.50 -25.29
N ALA A 218 -4.58 20.24 -26.34
CA ALA A 218 -5.28 21.50 -26.63
C ALA A 218 -6.77 21.29 -26.98
N ASP A 219 -7.13 20.09 -27.45
CA ASP A 219 -8.52 19.77 -27.80
C ASP A 219 -9.37 19.41 -26.59
N SER A 220 -8.75 19.06 -25.45
CA SER A 220 -9.43 18.61 -24.24
C SER A 220 -8.95 19.32 -22.97
N ILE A 221 -8.39 20.52 -23.10
CA ILE A 221 -7.86 21.29 -21.96
C ILE A 221 -8.97 21.75 -21.01
N GLU A 222 -10.15 22.02 -21.53
CA GLU A 222 -11.32 22.36 -20.73
C GLU A 222 -11.76 21.16 -19.87
N GLY A 223 -11.85 21.37 -18.56
CA GLY A 223 -12.20 20.33 -17.61
C GLY A 223 -11.02 19.50 -17.08
N MET A 224 -9.80 19.74 -17.55
CA MET A 224 -8.61 19.16 -16.90
C MET A 224 -8.24 19.96 -15.63
N PRO A 225 -7.86 19.30 -14.54
CA PRO A 225 -7.28 19.98 -13.38
C PRO A 225 -5.85 20.43 -13.72
N VAL A 226 -5.74 21.67 -14.17
CA VAL A 226 -4.48 22.36 -14.47
C VAL A 226 -4.48 23.68 -13.70
N GLY A 227 -3.40 23.99 -12.99
CA GLY A 227 -3.32 25.24 -12.25
C GLY A 227 -2.01 25.45 -11.52
N TRP A 228 -1.82 26.69 -11.08
CA TRP A 228 -0.75 27.06 -10.18
C TRP A 228 -1.07 26.54 -8.76
N ILE A 229 -0.07 26.01 -8.10
CA ILE A 229 -0.15 25.52 -6.73
C ILE A 229 1.09 25.97 -5.97
N ASP A 230 0.94 26.27 -4.69
CA ASP A 230 2.06 26.54 -3.81
C ASP A 230 2.99 25.32 -3.72
N ARG A 231 4.27 25.55 -3.95
CA ARG A 231 5.28 24.46 -3.96
C ARG A 231 5.33 23.70 -2.63
N ARG A 232 5.01 24.35 -1.52
CA ARG A 232 4.99 23.73 -0.17
C ARG A 232 3.92 22.65 -0.02
N LEU A 233 2.95 22.59 -0.96
CA LEU A 233 1.90 21.57 -1.00
C LEU A 233 2.28 20.35 -1.84
N LEU A 234 3.50 20.31 -2.35
CA LEU A 234 3.97 19.28 -3.27
C LEU A 234 5.20 18.57 -2.72
N THR A 235 5.19 17.25 -2.81
CA THR A 235 6.33 16.40 -2.48
C THR A 235 6.80 15.66 -3.71
N GLU A 236 8.09 15.75 -4.05
CA GLU A 236 8.68 14.98 -5.15
C GLU A 236 8.76 13.50 -4.77
N ILE A 237 8.33 12.63 -5.70
CA ILE A 237 8.30 11.18 -5.48
C ILE A 237 8.81 10.40 -6.68
N GLY A 238 9.34 9.21 -6.42
CA GLY A 238 9.44 8.17 -7.42
C GLY A 238 10.74 8.04 -8.21
N GLN A 239 11.86 8.61 -7.76
CA GLN A 239 13.18 8.38 -8.37
C GLN A 239 14.32 8.45 -7.34
N GLN A 240 14.07 7.98 -6.12
CA GLN A 240 15.01 8.12 -5.00
C GLN A 240 14.78 7.04 -3.95
N LEU A 241 15.54 7.11 -2.86
CA LEU A 241 15.32 6.29 -1.69
C LEU A 241 13.98 6.63 -1.05
N HIS A 242 13.17 5.61 -0.76
CA HIS A 242 11.88 5.74 -0.10
C HIS A 242 11.80 4.83 1.11
N VAL A 243 10.95 5.17 2.05
CA VAL A 243 10.53 4.32 3.14
C VAL A 243 9.14 3.73 2.83
N ASP A 244 8.97 2.42 3.02
CA ASP A 244 7.65 1.79 3.02
C ASP A 244 6.98 2.05 4.37
N ILE A 245 6.11 3.07 4.39
CA ILE A 245 5.41 3.48 5.62
C ILE A 245 4.54 2.33 6.16
N ALA A 246 3.95 1.53 5.29
CA ALA A 246 3.10 0.41 5.71
C ALA A 246 3.88 -0.71 6.42
N SER A 247 5.19 -0.76 6.24
CA SER A 247 6.09 -1.75 6.86
C SER A 247 6.87 -1.20 8.06
N LEU A 248 6.61 0.04 8.50
CA LEU A 248 7.26 0.59 9.69
C LEU A 248 6.91 -0.24 10.93
N PRO A 249 7.90 -0.63 11.75
CA PRO A 249 7.65 -1.39 12.98
C PRO A 249 7.03 -0.53 14.08
N ASP A 250 6.39 -1.16 15.06
CA ASP A 250 5.83 -0.50 16.25
C ASP A 250 6.90 0.20 17.10
N SER A 251 8.14 -0.23 16.98
CA SER A 251 9.30 0.37 17.67
C SER A 251 9.84 1.63 17.00
N ALA A 252 9.25 2.09 15.89
CA ALA A 252 9.62 3.34 15.26
C ALA A 252 9.26 4.53 16.16
N LEU A 253 10.23 5.39 16.41
CA LEU A 253 10.08 6.56 17.27
C LEU A 253 10.22 7.85 16.48
N LEU A 254 9.35 8.80 16.74
CA LEU A 254 9.45 10.18 16.26
C LEU A 254 10.41 10.96 17.15
N PHE A 255 11.22 11.85 16.60
CA PHE A 255 12.10 12.73 17.37
C PHE A 255 11.85 14.21 17.06
N LYS A 256 12.06 15.08 18.10
CA LYS A 256 11.70 16.49 18.06
C LYS A 256 12.68 17.34 17.27
N ASP A 257 13.97 17.01 17.35
CA ASP A 257 15.03 17.83 16.83
C ASP A 257 15.88 17.14 15.76
N SER A 258 16.62 17.92 14.99
CA SER A 258 17.53 17.42 13.99
C SER A 258 18.72 16.67 14.58
N GLU A 259 19.07 16.91 15.86
CA GLU A 259 20.12 16.22 16.57
C GLU A 259 19.69 14.87 17.14
N ARG A 260 18.35 14.65 17.22
CA ARG A 260 17.74 13.36 17.57
C ARG A 260 17.98 12.93 19.01
N LYS A 261 18.09 13.91 19.88
CA LYS A 261 18.26 13.69 21.32
C LYS A 261 16.94 13.46 22.02
N ASP A 262 15.94 14.26 21.66
CA ASP A 262 14.61 14.22 22.29
C ASP A 262 13.62 13.49 21.39
N THR A 263 13.09 12.37 21.89
CA THR A 263 12.06 11.61 21.18
C THR A 263 10.66 12.07 21.57
N LEU A 264 9.78 12.13 20.56
CA LEU A 264 8.34 12.17 20.76
C LEU A 264 7.84 10.73 20.69
N THR A 265 7.29 10.23 21.77
CA THR A 265 6.72 8.89 21.80
C THR A 265 5.32 8.96 21.18
N LEU A 266 5.15 8.28 20.04
CA LEU A 266 3.83 8.00 19.50
C LEU A 266 3.24 6.79 20.22
N ALA A 267 1.94 6.83 20.47
CA ALA A 267 1.25 5.63 20.92
C ALA A 267 1.31 4.56 19.83
N SER A 268 1.34 3.28 20.20
CA SER A 268 1.33 2.16 19.24
C SER A 268 0.16 2.23 18.26
N ASP A 269 -0.98 2.74 18.72
CA ASP A 269 -2.17 2.97 17.91
C ASP A 269 -1.98 4.05 16.85
N ASP A 270 -1.19 5.09 17.13
CA ASP A 270 -0.90 6.16 16.18
C ASP A 270 -0.04 5.61 15.03
N MET A 271 0.95 4.77 15.33
CA MET A 271 1.75 4.09 14.30
C MET A 271 0.91 3.15 13.46
N ARG A 272 -0.02 2.43 14.07
CA ARG A 272 -0.95 1.60 13.33
C ARG A 272 -1.82 2.42 12.38
N GLN A 273 -2.36 3.56 12.83
CA GLN A 273 -3.13 4.46 11.98
C GLN A 273 -2.32 4.98 10.79
N VAL A 274 -1.05 5.37 11.01
CA VAL A 274 -0.15 5.81 9.94
C VAL A 274 0.03 4.71 8.88
N ARG A 275 0.28 3.48 9.32
CA ARG A 275 0.45 2.32 8.41
C ARG A 275 -0.82 1.98 7.63
N GLU A 276 -1.96 1.91 8.31
CA GLU A 276 -3.25 1.63 7.68
C GLU A 276 -3.62 2.73 6.69
N PHE A 277 -3.36 3.98 7.04
CA PHE A 277 -3.60 5.12 6.17
C PHE A 277 -2.73 5.04 4.91
N ALA A 278 -1.42 4.81 5.06
CA ALA A 278 -0.50 4.63 3.94
C ALA A 278 -0.88 3.42 3.06
N GLY A 279 -1.35 2.34 3.68
CA GLY A 279 -1.84 1.16 2.97
C GLY A 279 -3.08 1.44 2.08
N ARG A 280 -3.96 2.34 2.52
CA ARG A 280 -5.14 2.77 1.75
C ARG A 280 -4.81 3.80 0.67
N HIS A 281 -3.69 4.50 0.75
CA HIS A 281 -3.24 5.53 -0.18
C HIS A 281 -1.93 5.15 -0.89
N PRO A 282 -1.97 4.30 -1.93
CA PRO A 282 -0.77 3.75 -2.57
C PRO A 282 0.22 4.80 -3.08
N ALA A 283 -0.24 6.01 -3.42
CA ALA A 283 0.63 7.11 -3.88
C ALA A 283 1.65 7.56 -2.82
N ILE A 284 1.29 7.43 -1.53
CA ILE A 284 2.14 7.86 -0.40
C ILE A 284 2.67 6.69 0.43
N ARG A 285 2.35 5.46 0.06
CA ARG A 285 2.89 4.28 0.74
C ARG A 285 4.41 4.31 0.83
N TYR A 286 5.04 4.68 -0.27
CA TYR A 286 6.48 4.83 -0.35
C TYR A 286 6.83 6.32 -0.34
N SER A 287 7.22 6.82 0.83
CA SER A 287 7.54 8.23 1.01
C SER A 287 9.05 8.49 0.83
N PRO A 288 9.45 9.62 0.22
CA PRO A 288 10.84 9.89 -0.04
C PRO A 288 11.65 10.11 1.24
N VAL A 289 12.83 9.53 1.32
CA VAL A 289 13.78 9.79 2.40
C VAL A 289 14.56 11.06 2.06
N LEU A 290 14.30 12.12 2.82
CA LEU A 290 14.91 13.45 2.59
C LEU A 290 16.33 13.53 3.13
N SER A 291 16.57 12.91 4.29
CA SER A 291 17.90 12.77 4.88
C SER A 291 17.93 11.58 5.82
N TYR A 292 19.08 10.96 5.96
CA TYR A 292 19.25 9.87 6.90
C TYR A 292 20.64 9.85 7.53
N ARG A 293 20.73 9.23 8.72
CA ARG A 293 21.99 8.86 9.39
C ARG A 293 21.84 7.46 9.94
N HIS A 294 22.87 6.70 9.79
CA HIS A 294 23.00 5.36 10.36
C HIS A 294 24.17 5.35 11.35
N ASN A 295 23.95 4.76 12.51
CA ASN A 295 24.99 4.44 13.48
C ASN A 295 24.74 3.01 13.99
N ASP A 296 25.66 2.49 14.82
CA ASP A 296 25.62 1.10 15.30
C ASP A 296 24.34 0.75 16.09
N THR A 297 23.58 1.73 16.53
CA THR A 297 22.41 1.54 17.41
C THR A 297 21.09 2.01 16.81
N ALA A 298 21.12 2.84 15.77
CA ALA A 298 19.90 3.39 15.19
C ALA A 298 20.07 3.85 13.74
N PHE A 299 19.00 3.66 12.97
CA PHE A 299 18.77 4.29 11.69
C PHE A 299 17.79 5.45 11.87
N CYS A 300 18.27 6.67 11.64
CA CYS A 300 17.44 7.87 11.76
C CYS A 300 17.25 8.50 10.39
N PHE A 301 16.01 8.84 10.06
CA PHE A 301 15.68 9.44 8.77
C PHE A 301 14.58 10.51 8.91
N ARG A 302 14.51 11.38 7.91
CA ARG A 302 13.42 12.34 7.73
C ARG A 302 12.69 12.00 6.44
N THR A 303 11.38 12.11 6.48
CA THR A 303 10.53 11.81 5.32
C THR A 303 9.21 12.56 5.45
N HIS A 304 8.56 12.85 4.32
CA HIS A 304 7.19 13.32 4.34
C HIS A 304 6.26 12.11 4.59
N MET A 305 5.48 12.16 5.64
CA MET A 305 4.50 11.11 5.90
C MET A 305 3.25 11.66 6.60
N PRO A 306 2.12 10.98 6.45
CA PRO A 306 0.90 11.35 7.14
C PRO A 306 1.08 11.19 8.65
N MET A 307 0.65 12.20 9.42
CA MET A 307 0.75 12.21 10.87
C MET A 307 -0.62 12.30 11.52
N PRO A 308 -0.95 11.41 12.46
CA PRO A 308 -2.18 11.54 13.24
C PRO A 308 -2.07 12.73 14.19
N VAL A 309 -2.99 13.68 14.06
CA VAL A 309 -3.06 14.84 14.98
C VAL A 309 -4.28 14.79 15.87
N ILE A 310 -5.13 13.81 15.68
CA ILE A 310 -6.37 13.66 16.41
C ILE A 310 -6.14 12.71 17.58
N ASP A 311 -6.32 13.22 18.79
CA ASP A 311 -6.34 12.38 19.97
C ASP A 311 -7.69 11.65 20.04
N LYS A 312 -7.71 10.43 19.53
CA LYS A 312 -8.87 9.56 19.57
C LYS A 312 -9.12 8.95 20.96
N ARG A 313 -8.19 9.05 21.90
CA ARG A 313 -8.30 8.39 23.21
C ARG A 313 -9.51 8.86 24.01
N GLU A 314 -9.91 10.12 23.85
CA GLU A 314 -11.09 10.68 24.48
C GLU A 314 -12.38 10.58 23.63
N SER A 315 -12.30 10.07 22.41
CA SER A 315 -13.51 9.80 21.63
C SER A 315 -14.27 8.63 22.23
N TYR A 316 -15.58 8.64 22.14
CA TYR A 316 -16.40 7.57 22.68
C TYR A 316 -17.57 7.21 21.75
N VAL A 317 -17.94 5.98 21.81
CA VAL A 317 -19.18 5.46 21.21
C VAL A 317 -20.14 5.08 22.35
N LEU A 318 -21.45 5.15 22.12
CA LEU A 318 -22.41 4.68 23.10
C LEU A 318 -22.74 3.23 22.84
N ASN A 319 -22.73 2.41 23.89
CA ASN A 319 -23.25 1.07 23.83
C ASN A 319 -24.79 1.06 23.80
N VAL A 320 -25.39 -0.10 23.62
CA VAL A 320 -26.85 -0.24 23.55
C VAL A 320 -27.58 0.13 24.85
N ASN A 321 -26.87 0.23 25.97
CA ASN A 321 -27.40 0.71 27.25
C ASN A 321 -27.25 2.23 27.41
N GLY A 322 -26.63 2.92 26.45
CA GLY A 322 -26.37 4.37 26.50
C GLY A 322 -25.13 4.76 27.29
N HIS A 323 -24.28 3.79 27.67
CA HIS A 323 -23.04 4.07 28.39
C HIS A 323 -21.90 4.32 27.39
N PRO A 324 -20.97 5.26 27.65
CA PRO A 324 -19.86 5.54 26.78
C PRO A 324 -18.76 4.49 26.88
N ILE A 325 -18.30 4.01 25.72
CA ILE A 325 -17.06 3.25 25.57
C ILE A 325 -16.03 4.20 24.98
N TYR A 326 -14.97 4.52 25.73
CA TYR A 326 -13.92 5.42 25.27
C TYR A 326 -12.95 4.68 24.34
N TYR A 327 -12.47 5.35 23.31
CA TYR A 327 -11.54 4.76 22.34
C TYR A 327 -10.25 4.25 23.01
N GLY A 328 -9.70 5.02 23.96
CA GLY A 328 -8.53 4.60 24.73
C GLY A 328 -8.78 3.32 25.53
N THR A 329 -9.98 3.17 26.15
CA THR A 329 -10.37 1.94 26.85
C THR A 329 -10.53 0.78 25.88
N PHE A 330 -11.15 1.03 24.72
CA PHE A 330 -11.32 0.02 23.68
C PHE A 330 -9.95 -0.53 23.23
N LYS A 331 -9.05 0.33 22.79
CA LYS A 331 -7.74 -0.06 22.23
C LYS A 331 -6.78 -0.65 23.26
N ASN A 332 -6.73 -0.07 24.46
CA ASN A 332 -5.74 -0.50 25.44
C ASN A 332 -6.17 -1.71 26.26
N LYS A 333 -7.47 -1.95 26.36
CA LYS A 333 -8.01 -3.02 27.21
C LYS A 333 -8.95 -3.95 26.46
N ILE A 334 -10.11 -3.46 25.98
CA ILE A 334 -11.19 -4.32 25.47
C ILE A 334 -10.73 -5.15 24.27
N GLU A 335 -10.09 -4.54 23.28
CA GLU A 335 -9.60 -5.22 22.08
C GLU A 335 -8.61 -6.33 22.43
N LYS A 336 -7.71 -6.06 23.39
CA LYS A 336 -6.73 -7.05 23.87
C LYS A 336 -7.37 -8.17 24.67
N ASP A 337 -8.38 -7.84 25.47
CA ASP A 337 -9.07 -8.84 26.29
C ASP A 337 -9.95 -9.74 25.42
N LEU A 338 -10.54 -9.24 24.33
CA LEU A 338 -11.27 -10.03 23.34
C LEU A 338 -10.36 -11.02 22.57
N GLN A 339 -9.07 -10.76 22.47
CA GLN A 339 -8.10 -11.66 21.84
C GLN A 339 -7.57 -12.75 22.78
N LYS A 340 -7.97 -12.73 24.07
CA LYS A 340 -7.50 -13.69 25.06
C LYS A 340 -8.58 -14.71 25.40
N ILE A 341 -8.22 -15.97 25.31
CA ILE A 341 -9.11 -17.08 25.63
C ILE A 341 -8.41 -17.98 26.67
N ASN A 342 -9.05 -18.18 27.81
CA ASN A 342 -8.54 -19.05 28.86
C ASN A 342 -9.38 -20.32 28.93
N LEU A 343 -8.74 -21.47 28.96
CA LEU A 343 -9.37 -22.77 28.94
C LEU A 343 -8.95 -23.56 30.20
N VAL A 344 -9.92 -23.90 31.04
CA VAL A 344 -9.66 -24.70 32.22
C VAL A 344 -10.45 -26.01 32.15
N PHE A 345 -9.76 -27.11 32.32
CA PHE A 345 -10.36 -28.45 32.39
C PHE A 345 -10.57 -28.85 33.84
N VAL A 346 -11.79 -29.21 34.20
CA VAL A 346 -12.15 -29.86 35.48
C VAL A 346 -12.41 -31.31 35.17
N LEU A 347 -11.49 -32.18 35.64
CA LEU A 347 -11.52 -33.61 35.36
C LEU A 347 -11.93 -34.34 36.61
N GLU A 348 -13.03 -35.06 36.55
CA GLU A 348 -13.51 -35.89 37.65
C GLU A 348 -12.79 -37.24 37.68
N GLY A 349 -12.30 -37.63 38.82
CA GLY A 349 -11.53 -38.84 39.00
C GLY A 349 -12.29 -39.90 39.81
N LYS A 350 -13.51 -40.18 39.45
CA LYS A 350 -14.33 -41.20 40.17
C LYS A 350 -14.74 -42.32 39.22
N ASP A 351 -14.85 -43.51 39.79
CA ASP A 351 -15.38 -44.68 39.13
C ASP A 351 -14.82 -44.91 37.73
N LYS A 352 -15.66 -44.86 36.69
CA LYS A 352 -15.28 -45.07 35.28
C LYS A 352 -14.48 -43.91 34.68
N ALA A 353 -14.63 -42.70 35.22
CA ALA A 353 -13.87 -41.53 34.73
C ALA A 353 -12.34 -41.72 35.00
N ILE A 354 -11.93 -42.38 36.08
CA ILE A 354 -10.52 -42.74 36.34
C ILE A 354 -9.96 -43.65 35.24
N GLU A 355 -10.75 -44.66 34.84
CA GLU A 355 -10.31 -45.62 33.84
C GLU A 355 -10.08 -44.95 32.48
N GLN A 356 -10.88 -43.92 32.16
CA GLN A 356 -10.81 -43.20 30.92
C GLN A 356 -9.85 -41.99 30.96
N PHE A 357 -9.30 -41.63 32.12
CA PHE A 357 -8.48 -40.47 32.31
C PHE A 357 -7.27 -40.36 31.33
N PRO A 358 -6.48 -41.44 31.09
CA PRO A 358 -5.40 -41.39 30.12
C PRO A 358 -5.89 -41.07 28.69
N ALA A 359 -7.07 -41.58 28.33
CA ALA A 359 -7.66 -41.36 27.04
C ALA A 359 -8.22 -39.93 26.92
N VAL A 360 -8.75 -39.31 27.99
CA VAL A 360 -9.13 -37.90 28.06
C VAL A 360 -7.92 -37.00 27.85
N VAL A 361 -6.77 -37.33 28.47
CA VAL A 361 -5.52 -36.61 28.30
C VAL A 361 -5.05 -36.65 26.83
N ASN A 362 -5.15 -37.81 26.18
CA ASN A 362 -4.83 -37.95 24.76
C ASN A 362 -5.77 -37.13 23.87
N ALA A 363 -7.07 -37.08 24.20
CA ALA A 363 -8.02 -36.21 23.48
C ALA A 363 -7.68 -34.72 23.62
N ILE A 364 -7.31 -34.29 24.84
CA ILE A 364 -6.83 -32.94 25.10
C ILE A 364 -5.55 -32.64 24.30
N GLN A 365 -4.62 -33.58 24.25
CA GLN A 365 -3.39 -33.45 23.45
C GLN A 365 -3.69 -33.22 21.95
N GLY A 366 -4.76 -33.82 21.44
CA GLY A 366 -5.21 -33.62 20.05
C GLY A 366 -5.58 -32.19 19.71
N LEU A 367 -5.91 -31.35 20.69
CA LEU A 367 -6.23 -29.93 20.48
C LEU A 367 -5.00 -29.06 20.14
N GLN A 368 -3.78 -29.54 20.36
CA GLN A 368 -2.55 -28.77 20.19
C GLN A 368 -2.41 -28.15 18.81
N SER A 369 -2.67 -28.94 17.76
CA SER A 369 -2.53 -28.45 16.37
C SER A 369 -3.48 -27.32 15.99
N GLN A 370 -4.64 -27.26 16.63
CA GLN A 370 -5.67 -26.25 16.37
C GLN A 370 -5.43 -24.97 17.18
N LEU A 371 -4.81 -25.09 18.34
CA LEU A 371 -4.53 -23.97 19.24
C LEU A 371 -3.22 -23.27 18.93
N ALA A 372 -2.20 -23.99 18.45
CA ALA A 372 -0.86 -23.45 18.18
C ALA A 372 -0.76 -22.63 16.89
N ASN A 373 -1.72 -22.76 15.96
CA ASN A 373 -1.67 -22.13 14.65
C ASN A 373 -2.49 -20.83 14.56
N ASP A 374 -3.06 -20.37 15.67
CA ASP A 374 -3.91 -19.17 15.68
C ASP A 374 -3.11 -17.94 16.12
N GLU A 375 -2.65 -17.15 15.17
CA GLU A 375 -1.93 -15.91 15.45
C GLU A 375 -2.85 -14.76 15.95
N SER A 376 -4.17 -14.91 15.82
CA SER A 376 -5.14 -13.88 16.17
C SER A 376 -5.58 -13.91 17.63
N PHE A 377 -5.41 -15.05 18.31
CA PHE A 377 -5.83 -15.25 19.69
C PHE A 377 -4.70 -15.83 20.55
N SER A 378 -4.64 -15.34 21.78
CA SER A 378 -3.73 -15.87 22.80
C SER A 378 -4.47 -16.76 23.77
N PHE A 379 -3.91 -17.92 24.06
CA PHE A 379 -4.51 -18.92 24.93
C PHE A 379 -3.75 -19.10 26.24
N LYS A 380 -4.48 -19.40 27.31
CA LYS A 380 -3.92 -19.95 28.56
C LYS A 380 -4.70 -21.19 28.96
N PHE A 381 -4.01 -22.14 29.51
CA PHE A 381 -4.52 -23.45 29.83
C PHE A 381 -4.35 -23.76 31.32
N GLY A 382 -5.34 -24.40 31.91
CA GLY A 382 -5.28 -24.84 33.29
C GLY A 382 -6.09 -26.11 33.50
N ALA A 383 -5.88 -26.77 34.60
CA ALA A 383 -6.65 -27.98 34.99
C ALA A 383 -6.86 -28.09 36.49
N VAL A 384 -7.98 -28.69 36.85
CA VAL A 384 -8.31 -29.09 38.22
C VAL A 384 -8.72 -30.52 38.19
N LEU A 385 -8.08 -31.37 39.02
CA LEU A 385 -8.38 -32.78 39.12
C LEU A 385 -9.07 -33.07 40.46
N THR A 386 -10.26 -33.67 40.44
CA THR A 386 -11.07 -33.92 41.64
C THR A 386 -10.94 -35.36 42.11
N PHE A 387 -9.72 -35.82 42.26
CA PHE A 387 -9.43 -37.23 42.64
C PHE A 387 -9.19 -37.48 44.14
N ASN A 388 -8.94 -36.41 44.90
CA ASN A 388 -8.33 -36.56 46.21
C ASN A 388 -9.31 -36.45 47.38
N GLU A 389 -8.94 -37.12 48.50
CA GLU A 389 -9.62 -36.97 49.76
C GLU A 389 -9.51 -35.54 50.31
N PRO A 390 -10.51 -35.12 51.15
CA PRO A 390 -10.54 -33.79 51.73
C PRO A 390 -9.32 -33.41 52.55
N ASP A 391 -8.58 -34.36 53.04
CA ASP A 391 -7.41 -34.20 53.91
C ASP A 391 -6.06 -34.18 53.17
N SER A 392 -6.04 -34.42 51.85
CA SER A 392 -4.80 -34.29 51.10
C SER A 392 -4.48 -32.82 50.88
N ARG A 393 -3.36 -32.35 51.38
CA ARG A 393 -2.91 -30.96 51.35
C ARG A 393 -2.60 -30.42 49.96
N GLU A 394 -2.75 -31.21 48.92
CA GLU A 394 -2.41 -30.82 47.55
C GLU A 394 -3.55 -31.18 46.58
N ASP A 395 -4.42 -30.26 46.30
CA ASP A 395 -5.29 -30.34 45.12
C ASP A 395 -4.38 -30.35 43.89
N PRO A 396 -4.50 -31.35 43.00
CA PRO A 396 -3.73 -31.35 41.76
C PRO A 396 -4.30 -30.27 40.80
N ILE A 397 -3.76 -29.11 40.93
CA ILE A 397 -4.17 -27.96 40.15
C ILE A 397 -3.02 -27.48 39.24
N CYS A 398 -3.27 -27.45 37.94
CA CYS A 398 -2.45 -26.71 37.02
C CYS A 398 -3.01 -25.26 36.91
N LYS A 399 -2.24 -24.27 37.35
CA LYS A 399 -2.62 -22.87 37.21
C LYS A 399 -2.60 -22.46 35.74
N LEU A 400 -3.29 -21.37 35.40
CA LEU A 400 -3.29 -20.83 34.04
C LEU A 400 -1.86 -20.56 33.55
N THR A 401 -1.42 -21.25 32.53
CA THR A 401 -0.15 -21.07 31.83
C THR A 401 -0.38 -20.87 30.35
N PRO A 402 0.40 -19.98 29.67
CA PRO A 402 0.37 -19.85 28.21
C PRO A 402 1.12 -21.00 27.53
N ASP A 403 1.93 -21.76 28.26
CA ASP A 403 2.69 -22.89 27.72
C ASP A 403 1.82 -24.18 27.72
N TYR A 404 1.40 -24.54 26.50
CA TYR A 404 0.58 -25.74 26.31
C TYR A 404 1.34 -27.02 26.66
N MET A 405 2.64 -27.05 26.50
CA MET A 405 3.44 -28.23 26.85
C MET A 405 3.55 -28.40 28.35
N GLU A 406 3.76 -27.34 29.13
CA GLU A 406 3.72 -27.37 30.59
C GLU A 406 2.39 -27.91 31.11
N PHE A 407 1.28 -27.48 30.51
CA PHE A 407 -0.06 -27.96 30.81
C PHE A 407 -0.23 -29.45 30.48
N LEU A 408 0.23 -29.91 29.31
CA LEU A 408 0.16 -31.33 28.93
C LEU A 408 1.06 -32.23 29.78
N ASP A 409 2.25 -31.75 30.13
CA ASP A 409 3.17 -32.50 31.01
C ASP A 409 2.55 -32.72 32.37
N PHE A 410 1.87 -31.69 32.93
CA PHE A 410 1.11 -31.87 34.17
C PHE A 410 0.03 -32.95 34.04
N LEU A 411 -0.81 -32.91 32.99
CA LEU A 411 -1.86 -33.91 32.79
C LEU A 411 -1.30 -35.29 32.54
N SER A 412 -0.24 -35.40 31.76
CA SER A 412 0.41 -36.68 31.43
C SER A 412 1.08 -37.32 32.65
N ASP A 413 1.70 -36.53 33.54
CA ASP A 413 2.24 -37.02 34.81
C ASP A 413 1.13 -37.60 35.69
N LYS A 414 -0.01 -36.91 35.80
CA LYS A 414 -1.17 -37.39 36.56
C LYS A 414 -1.82 -38.62 35.92
N ALA A 415 -1.87 -38.71 34.60
CA ALA A 415 -2.39 -39.88 33.89
C ALA A 415 -1.54 -41.12 34.12
N ARG A 416 -0.19 -41.01 34.12
CA ARG A 416 0.71 -42.14 34.45
C ARG A 416 0.54 -42.68 35.87
N ASN A 417 0.10 -41.84 36.78
CA ASN A 417 -0.11 -42.16 38.17
C ASN A 417 -1.59 -42.38 38.53
N ALA A 418 -2.49 -42.46 37.55
CA ALA A 418 -3.93 -42.53 37.75
C ALA A 418 -4.35 -43.75 38.62
N GLU A 419 -3.68 -44.90 38.45
CA GLU A 419 -3.92 -46.11 39.28
C GLU A 419 -3.60 -45.90 40.76
N LYS A 420 -2.77 -44.97 41.13
CA LYS A 420 -2.42 -44.61 42.49
C LYS A 420 -3.39 -43.60 43.11
N LEU A 421 -4.21 -42.96 42.30
CA LEU A 421 -5.25 -42.04 42.72
C LEU A 421 -6.44 -42.90 43.19
N LYS A 422 -6.58 -43.17 44.49
CA LYS A 422 -7.70 -43.92 45.01
C LYS A 422 -9.01 -43.16 44.87
N PRO A 423 -10.07 -43.79 44.38
CA PRO A 423 -11.39 -43.16 44.32
C PRO A 423 -11.86 -42.81 45.73
N VAL A 424 -12.30 -41.53 45.89
CA VAL A 424 -12.86 -41.11 47.17
C VAL A 424 -14.34 -41.48 47.23
N TYR A 425 -14.66 -42.44 48.06
CA TYR A 425 -16.03 -42.69 48.43
C TYR A 425 -16.46 -41.67 49.48
N GLY A 426 -17.10 -40.58 49.10
CA GLY A 426 -17.58 -39.67 50.11
C GLY A 426 -18.17 -38.33 49.56
N ARG A 427 -18.69 -37.59 50.45
CA ARG A 427 -19.58 -36.46 50.37
C ARG A 427 -19.21 -35.23 49.52
N PHE A 428 -18.18 -35.31 48.74
CA PHE A 428 -17.71 -34.15 47.93
C PHE A 428 -18.10 -34.34 46.47
N GLY A 429 -18.98 -33.47 45.98
CA GLY A 429 -19.46 -33.51 44.60
C GLY A 429 -18.51 -32.85 43.65
N SER A 430 -18.66 -33.19 42.38
CA SER A 430 -17.90 -32.62 41.22
C SER A 430 -17.84 -31.09 41.19
N TRP A 431 -18.76 -30.45 41.85
CA TRP A 431 -18.89 -28.99 41.87
C TRP A 431 -17.83 -28.27 42.72
N SER A 432 -17.11 -28.94 43.60
CA SER A 432 -15.94 -28.37 44.26
C SER A 432 -14.81 -28.13 43.28
N GLY A 433 -14.57 -29.03 42.33
CA GLY A 433 -13.62 -28.85 41.23
C GLY A 433 -14.05 -27.74 40.30
N VAL A 434 -15.33 -27.64 39.95
CA VAL A 434 -15.88 -26.54 39.18
C VAL A 434 -15.65 -25.18 39.86
N ARG A 435 -15.87 -25.12 41.18
CA ARG A 435 -15.60 -23.90 41.97
C ARG A 435 -14.14 -23.53 41.93
N THR A 436 -13.24 -24.46 42.16
CA THR A 436 -11.80 -24.24 42.07
C THR A 436 -11.36 -23.84 40.65
N GLY A 437 -11.92 -24.51 39.62
CA GLY A 437 -11.65 -24.18 38.22
C GLY A 437 -12.05 -22.73 37.85
N VAL A 438 -13.23 -22.29 38.29
CA VAL A 438 -13.68 -20.91 38.09
C VAL A 438 -12.79 -19.90 38.81
N GLU A 439 -12.27 -20.26 40.00
CA GLU A 439 -11.37 -19.39 40.76
C GLU A 439 -10.04 -19.14 40.05
N LEU A 440 -9.58 -20.01 39.16
CA LEU A 440 -8.38 -19.78 38.34
C LEU A 440 -8.54 -18.58 37.41
N PHE A 441 -9.76 -18.21 37.03
CA PHE A 441 -10.06 -17.07 36.19
C PHE A 441 -10.14 -15.73 36.95
N ASN A 442 -9.98 -15.69 38.27
CA ASN A 442 -10.15 -14.44 39.05
C ASN A 442 -9.30 -13.25 38.59
N LYS A 443 -8.15 -13.50 37.93
CA LYS A 443 -7.28 -12.48 37.35
C LYS A 443 -7.60 -12.18 35.87
N CYS A 444 -8.52 -12.91 35.25
CA CYS A 444 -8.84 -12.86 33.82
C CYS A 444 -10.34 -12.60 33.59
N ARG A 445 -11.01 -11.86 34.51
CA ARG A 445 -12.47 -11.69 34.54
C ARG A 445 -13.07 -11.01 33.30
N ASP A 446 -12.28 -10.18 32.64
CA ASP A 446 -12.71 -9.45 31.44
C ASP A 446 -12.31 -10.18 30.15
N GLU A 447 -11.52 -11.24 30.24
CA GLU A 447 -11.12 -12.10 29.12
C GLU A 447 -12.23 -13.15 28.84
N SER A 448 -12.10 -13.90 27.78
CA SER A 448 -13.04 -14.99 27.47
C SER A 448 -12.59 -16.28 28.16
N ASN A 449 -13.38 -16.73 29.11
CA ASN A 449 -13.08 -17.91 29.92
C ASN A 449 -14.00 -19.08 29.56
N VAL A 450 -13.44 -20.25 29.36
CA VAL A 450 -14.16 -21.49 29.07
C VAL A 450 -13.78 -22.53 30.09
N LEU A 451 -14.75 -23.06 30.82
CA LEU A 451 -14.58 -24.13 31.77
C LEU A 451 -15.13 -25.42 31.15
N VAL A 452 -14.27 -26.41 30.96
CA VAL A 452 -14.61 -27.73 30.45
C VAL A 452 -14.72 -28.68 31.60
N VAL A 453 -15.91 -29.19 31.88
CA VAL A 453 -16.16 -30.16 32.95
C VAL A 453 -16.32 -31.56 32.37
N VAL A 454 -15.41 -32.46 32.68
CA VAL A 454 -15.42 -33.83 32.19
C VAL A 454 -15.69 -34.76 33.40
N GLY A 455 -16.79 -35.48 33.37
CA GLY A 455 -17.18 -36.36 34.47
C GLY A 455 -18.31 -37.33 34.05
N ASP A 456 -18.82 -38.12 35.01
CA ASP A 456 -19.88 -39.08 34.75
C ASP A 456 -21.11 -38.91 35.66
N LYS A 457 -20.99 -38.25 36.82
CA LYS A 457 -22.05 -38.15 37.82
C LYS A 457 -22.22 -36.77 38.38
N GLY A 458 -23.47 -36.35 38.56
CA GLY A 458 -23.82 -35.12 39.28
C GLY A 458 -24.03 -35.39 40.79
N PHE A 459 -24.58 -34.40 41.50
CA PHE A 459 -24.84 -34.45 42.93
C PHE A 459 -26.26 -34.97 43.23
N ASN A 460 -26.42 -35.73 44.35
CA ASN A 460 -27.60 -36.54 44.61
C ASN A 460 -28.90 -35.80 44.94
N SER A 461 -29.04 -34.53 44.96
CA SER A 461 -30.35 -33.89 45.21
C SER A 461 -30.38 -32.36 45.20
N GLU A 462 -29.32 -31.70 44.85
CA GLU A 462 -29.25 -30.26 44.93
C GLU A 462 -29.08 -29.63 43.55
N TRP A 463 -29.82 -28.60 43.29
CA TRP A 463 -29.59 -27.69 42.21
C TRP A 463 -28.21 -27.03 42.37
N ALA A 464 -27.63 -26.54 41.29
CA ALA A 464 -26.36 -25.86 41.36
C ALA A 464 -26.40 -24.74 42.41
N ASP A 465 -25.37 -24.68 43.26
CA ASP A 465 -25.23 -23.63 44.27
C ASP A 465 -25.24 -22.23 43.56
N SER A 466 -26.12 -21.34 44.02
CA SER A 466 -26.25 -19.98 43.46
C SER A 466 -24.93 -19.22 43.51
N THR A 467 -24.10 -19.48 44.54
CA THR A 467 -22.77 -18.88 44.69
C THR A 467 -21.81 -19.30 43.54
N LEU A 468 -21.97 -20.52 43.03
CA LEU A 468 -21.19 -20.99 41.89
C LEU A 468 -21.61 -20.32 40.60
N VAL A 469 -22.93 -20.16 40.39
CA VAL A 469 -23.46 -19.35 39.25
C VAL A 469 -22.95 -17.91 39.31
N ASP A 470 -22.94 -17.28 40.50
CA ASP A 470 -22.40 -15.95 40.69
C ASP A 470 -20.93 -15.87 40.25
N ARG A 471 -20.11 -16.84 40.62
CA ARG A 471 -18.68 -16.89 40.22
C ARG A 471 -18.50 -17.11 38.71
N LEU A 472 -19.32 -17.93 38.06
CA LEU A 472 -19.29 -18.11 36.62
C LEU A 472 -19.56 -16.76 35.91
N VAL A 473 -20.55 -16.01 36.37
CA VAL A 473 -20.92 -14.69 35.84
C VAL A 473 -19.81 -13.66 36.11
N GLU A 474 -19.28 -13.61 37.33
CA GLU A 474 -18.20 -12.66 37.67
C GLU A 474 -16.97 -12.85 36.79
N ASN A 475 -16.61 -14.10 36.52
CA ASN A 475 -15.43 -14.44 35.70
C ASN A 475 -15.72 -14.55 34.20
N ASN A 476 -16.88 -14.12 33.70
CA ASN A 476 -17.24 -14.21 32.28
C ASN A 476 -17.00 -15.61 31.71
N CYS A 477 -17.40 -16.64 32.47
CA CYS A 477 -17.03 -18.03 32.24
C CYS A 477 -18.18 -18.77 31.55
N ARG A 478 -17.92 -19.32 30.39
CA ARG A 478 -18.77 -20.21 29.63
C ARG A 478 -18.49 -21.65 30.09
N LEU A 479 -19.54 -22.45 30.16
CA LEU A 479 -19.44 -23.82 30.66
C LEU A 479 -19.64 -24.82 29.52
N LEU A 480 -18.70 -25.77 29.38
CA LEU A 480 -18.81 -26.93 28.52
C LEU A 480 -18.82 -28.17 29.43
N GLY A 481 -19.97 -28.88 29.52
CA GLY A 481 -20.07 -30.16 30.16
C GLY A 481 -19.84 -31.31 29.19
N PHE A 482 -19.03 -32.30 29.54
CA PHE A 482 -18.84 -33.52 28.79
C PHE A 482 -19.00 -34.72 29.72
N GLN A 483 -20.10 -35.47 29.56
CA GLN A 483 -20.36 -36.66 30.35
C GLN A 483 -19.80 -37.88 29.66
N LEU A 484 -18.93 -38.61 30.38
CA LEU A 484 -18.20 -39.78 29.83
C LEU A 484 -19.09 -41.01 29.70
N TYR A 485 -19.95 -41.27 30.70
CA TYR A 485 -20.77 -42.47 30.77
C TYR A 485 -22.16 -42.19 31.33
N GLY A 486 -23.16 -42.74 30.67
CA GLY A 486 -24.54 -42.73 31.07
C GLY A 486 -24.90 -43.87 32.02
N GLY A 487 -24.37 -43.87 33.25
CA GLY A 487 -24.54 -44.93 34.25
C GLY A 487 -25.93 -45.01 34.87
N GLU A 488 -25.99 -45.35 36.17
CA GLU A 488 -27.23 -45.52 36.94
C GLU A 488 -28.13 -44.24 36.84
N PRO A 489 -29.47 -44.40 36.73
CA PRO A 489 -30.35 -43.33 36.28
C PRO A 489 -30.26 -42.01 37.08
N ASP A 490 -30.17 -42.14 38.43
CA ASP A 490 -30.27 -40.97 39.31
C ASP A 490 -29.07 -40.04 39.22
N ASN A 491 -27.86 -40.60 39.13
CA ASN A 491 -26.63 -39.78 39.06
C ASN A 491 -26.34 -39.25 37.66
N PHE A 492 -26.72 -40.02 36.63
CA PHE A 492 -26.60 -39.59 35.23
C PHE A 492 -27.45 -38.34 34.94
N ASN A 493 -28.72 -38.41 35.28
CA ASN A 493 -29.63 -37.27 35.08
C ASN A 493 -29.18 -36.02 35.84
N ASN A 494 -28.63 -36.20 37.05
CA ASN A 494 -28.17 -35.10 37.89
C ASN A 494 -26.98 -34.34 37.25
N PHE A 495 -26.06 -35.02 36.60
CA PHE A 495 -24.96 -34.31 35.87
C PHE A 495 -25.53 -33.39 34.78
N VAL A 496 -26.38 -33.93 33.92
CA VAL A 496 -27.00 -33.18 32.82
C VAL A 496 -27.85 -32.02 33.33
N LEU A 497 -28.73 -32.29 34.32
CA LEU A 497 -29.62 -31.29 34.86
C LEU A 497 -28.89 -30.17 35.60
N GLN A 498 -27.86 -30.48 36.35
CA GLN A 498 -27.11 -29.47 37.10
C GLN A 498 -26.20 -28.62 36.22
N ILE A 499 -25.50 -29.22 35.25
CA ILE A 499 -24.71 -28.43 34.25
C ILE A 499 -25.64 -27.57 33.42
N GLY A 500 -26.72 -28.11 32.88
CA GLY A 500 -27.74 -27.36 32.16
C GLY A 500 -28.29 -26.19 32.98
N ASN A 501 -28.65 -26.43 34.25
CA ASN A 501 -29.12 -25.37 35.17
C ASN A 501 -28.04 -24.28 35.39
N MET A 502 -26.74 -24.65 35.55
CA MET A 502 -25.66 -23.66 35.67
C MET A 502 -25.56 -22.79 34.40
N ILE A 503 -25.70 -23.42 33.22
CA ILE A 503 -25.69 -22.69 31.93
C ILE A 503 -26.90 -21.75 31.86
N ASP A 504 -28.10 -22.26 32.11
CA ASP A 504 -29.36 -21.48 32.04
C ASP A 504 -29.35 -20.28 32.99
N CYS A 505 -28.87 -20.48 34.21
CA CYS A 505 -28.85 -19.43 35.23
C CYS A 505 -27.74 -18.37 34.97
N SER A 506 -26.59 -18.77 34.38
CA SER A 506 -25.46 -17.87 34.12
C SER A 506 -25.60 -17.10 32.81
N ALA A 507 -26.17 -17.70 31.76
CA ALA A 507 -26.24 -17.14 30.41
C ALA A 507 -26.88 -15.76 30.32
N PRO A 508 -28.10 -15.50 30.90
CA PRO A 508 -28.72 -14.18 30.84
C PRO A 508 -27.89 -13.10 31.53
N ARG A 509 -27.18 -13.49 32.58
CA ARG A 509 -26.36 -12.58 33.39
C ARG A 509 -25.03 -12.25 32.70
N ILE A 510 -24.37 -13.22 32.09
CA ILE A 510 -23.16 -13.03 31.28
C ILE A 510 -23.49 -12.20 30.04
N SER A 511 -24.58 -12.51 29.35
CA SER A 511 -25.05 -11.73 28.20
C SER A 511 -25.34 -10.26 28.56
N ARG A 512 -25.96 -10.04 29.74
CA ARG A 512 -26.20 -8.66 30.22
C ARG A 512 -24.89 -7.89 30.42
N LYS A 513 -23.85 -8.54 30.98
CA LYS A 513 -22.51 -7.97 31.11
C LYS A 513 -21.89 -7.65 29.74
N LYS A 514 -22.04 -8.54 28.74
CA LYS A 514 -21.53 -8.34 27.38
C LYS A 514 -22.27 -7.24 26.61
N ARG A 515 -23.51 -6.89 26.95
CA ARG A 515 -24.23 -5.74 26.39
C ARG A 515 -23.47 -4.42 26.56
N GLU A 516 -22.60 -4.32 27.56
CA GLU A 516 -21.72 -3.17 27.74
C GLU A 516 -20.70 -2.99 26.58
N LEU A 517 -20.49 -4.04 25.77
CA LEU A 517 -19.60 -4.00 24.60
C LEU A 517 -20.37 -3.91 23.26
N ILE A 518 -21.69 -4.03 23.28
CA ILE A 518 -22.53 -4.03 22.06
C ILE A 518 -22.89 -2.59 21.73
N VAL A 519 -22.59 -2.16 20.51
CA VAL A 519 -22.83 -0.79 20.02
C VAL A 519 -23.95 -0.72 18.99
N TYR A 520 -24.27 -1.80 18.31
CA TYR A 520 -25.36 -1.86 17.34
C TYR A 520 -26.52 -2.69 17.86
N PRO A 521 -27.74 -2.13 17.93
CA PRO A 521 -28.95 -2.85 18.42
C PRO A 521 -29.23 -4.15 17.66
N GLU A 522 -28.84 -4.23 16.39
CA GLU A 522 -29.04 -5.40 15.56
C GLU A 522 -28.29 -6.65 16.08
N GLN A 523 -27.23 -6.44 16.87
CA GLN A 523 -26.48 -7.53 17.51
C GLN A 523 -27.30 -8.21 18.63
N LEU A 524 -28.29 -7.54 19.17
CA LEU A 524 -29.13 -8.10 20.24
C LEU A 524 -30.22 -9.04 19.71
N ARG A 525 -30.53 -9.05 18.43
CA ARG A 525 -31.62 -9.81 17.82
C ARG A 525 -32.76 -10.05 18.83
N ASN A 526 -33.81 -10.33 18.77
CA ASN A 526 -35.00 -10.32 19.61
C ASN A 526 -34.89 -10.71 21.12
N GLY A 527 -33.70 -10.81 21.69
CA GLY A 527 -33.50 -10.89 23.13
C GLY A 527 -33.90 -12.18 23.88
N ASN A 528 -34.44 -13.17 23.18
CA ASN A 528 -34.83 -14.43 23.77
C ASN A 528 -33.65 -15.44 23.76
N GLU A 529 -33.69 -16.36 24.70
CA GLU A 529 -32.76 -17.49 24.70
C GLU A 529 -33.13 -18.46 23.57
N TYR A 530 -32.13 -19.14 23.06
CA TYR A 530 -32.26 -20.24 22.12
C TYR A 530 -31.55 -21.46 22.69
N ALA A 531 -32.32 -22.49 23.00
CA ALA A 531 -31.78 -23.77 23.46
C ALA A 531 -32.02 -24.82 22.38
N GLU A 532 -30.97 -25.52 21.99
CA GLU A 532 -31.04 -26.66 21.09
C GLU A 532 -30.71 -27.93 21.89
N VAL A 533 -31.65 -28.88 21.87
CA VAL A 533 -31.43 -30.17 22.49
C VAL A 533 -31.57 -31.24 21.42
N ASN A 534 -30.45 -31.86 21.10
CA ASN A 534 -30.39 -33.07 20.29
C ASN A 534 -30.27 -34.32 21.17
N HIS A 535 -30.17 -35.51 20.56
CA HIS A 535 -30.06 -36.77 21.34
C HIS A 535 -28.96 -36.77 22.36
N ASN A 536 -27.88 -36.08 22.10
CA ASN A 536 -26.64 -36.11 22.87
C ASN A 536 -26.05 -34.75 23.22
N THR A 537 -26.73 -33.66 22.84
CA THR A 537 -26.18 -32.34 23.00
C THR A 537 -27.23 -31.35 23.42
N TYR A 538 -26.88 -30.47 24.38
CA TYR A 538 -27.61 -29.28 24.75
C TYR A 538 -26.71 -28.05 24.52
N CYS A 539 -27.18 -27.05 23.81
CA CYS A 539 -26.50 -25.81 23.57
C CYS A 539 -27.44 -24.63 23.86
N LEU A 540 -26.93 -23.63 24.53
CA LEU A 540 -27.68 -22.40 24.83
C LEU A 540 -27.03 -21.19 24.21
N ASP A 541 -27.72 -20.53 23.29
CA ASP A 541 -27.39 -19.21 22.75
C ASP A 541 -28.25 -18.13 23.40
N PHE A 542 -27.61 -17.07 23.88
CA PHE A 542 -28.32 -15.96 24.48
C PHE A 542 -27.63 -14.62 24.18
N PRO A 543 -28.34 -13.59 23.73
CA PRO A 543 -29.73 -13.63 23.23
C PRO A 543 -29.80 -14.32 21.86
N ASN A 544 -30.84 -15.08 21.70
CA ASN A 544 -31.30 -15.82 20.50
C ASN A 544 -30.31 -15.94 19.34
N ARG A 545 -29.52 -16.99 19.27
CA ARG A 545 -28.53 -17.28 18.23
C ARG A 545 -27.45 -16.23 18.03
N SER A 546 -27.19 -15.40 19.02
CA SER A 546 -26.17 -14.37 18.92
C SER A 546 -24.84 -14.72 19.60
N MET A 547 -24.94 -15.35 20.77
CA MET A 547 -23.76 -15.73 21.57
C MET A 547 -24.00 -17.07 22.26
N THR A 548 -23.09 -18.01 22.04
CA THR A 548 -23.12 -19.28 22.77
C THR A 548 -22.68 -19.05 24.20
N GLN A 549 -23.51 -19.44 25.14
CA GLN A 549 -23.26 -19.28 26.57
C GLN A 549 -22.81 -20.58 27.24
N GLY A 550 -23.12 -21.72 26.68
CA GLY A 550 -22.68 -23.01 27.21
C GLY A 550 -23.11 -24.18 26.33
N TRP A 551 -22.41 -25.29 26.49
CA TRP A 551 -22.69 -26.53 25.81
C TRP A 551 -22.61 -27.67 26.83
N LEU A 552 -23.39 -28.71 26.59
CA LEU A 552 -23.37 -29.94 27.32
C LEU A 552 -23.53 -31.10 26.33
N VAL A 553 -22.57 -32.01 26.36
CA VAL A 553 -22.57 -33.25 25.57
C VAL A 553 -22.67 -34.45 26.53
N PHE A 554 -23.61 -35.34 26.28
CA PHE A 554 -23.91 -36.48 27.16
C PHE A 554 -24.28 -37.73 26.36
N PRO A 555 -23.94 -38.93 26.85
CA PRO A 555 -24.28 -40.19 26.20
C PRO A 555 -25.77 -40.55 26.41
N GLN A 556 -26.24 -41.57 25.68
CA GLN A 556 -27.50 -42.20 26.01
C GLN A 556 -27.32 -43.08 27.24
N LYS A 557 -28.46 -43.45 27.84
CA LYS A 557 -28.47 -44.31 29.05
C LYS A 557 -27.72 -45.60 28.81
N ASN A 558 -26.82 -45.94 29.73
CA ASN A 558 -25.91 -47.09 29.68
C ASN A 558 -24.90 -47.12 28.53
N GLU A 559 -24.69 -45.97 27.87
CA GLU A 559 -23.69 -45.78 26.82
C GLU A 559 -22.53 -44.89 27.29
N SER A 560 -21.41 -44.97 26.60
CA SER A 560 -20.27 -44.08 26.78
C SER A 560 -20.11 -43.23 25.53
N LEU A 561 -19.68 -41.96 25.69
CA LEU A 561 -19.29 -41.15 24.57
C LEU A 561 -17.86 -41.50 24.11
N GLU A 562 -17.65 -41.40 22.79
CA GLU A 562 -16.32 -41.47 22.23
C GLU A 562 -15.57 -40.17 22.55
N LEU A 563 -14.30 -40.29 22.92
CA LEU A 563 -13.50 -39.14 23.34
C LEU A 563 -13.13 -38.18 22.21
N GLU A 564 -13.24 -38.59 20.95
CA GLU A 564 -13.20 -37.68 19.78
C GLU A 564 -14.30 -36.64 19.87
N GLY A 565 -15.46 -36.96 20.51
CA GLY A 565 -16.51 -36.03 20.82
C GLY A 565 -16.07 -34.86 21.73
N LEU A 566 -15.18 -35.12 22.69
CA LEU A 566 -14.62 -34.11 23.58
C LEU A 566 -13.80 -33.06 22.78
N THR A 567 -12.91 -33.55 21.92
CA THR A 567 -12.09 -32.67 21.08
C THR A 567 -12.97 -31.80 20.16
N THR A 568 -13.95 -32.45 19.52
CA THR A 568 -14.93 -31.76 18.65
C THR A 568 -15.75 -30.73 19.41
N ALA A 569 -16.23 -31.03 20.61
CA ALA A 569 -17.01 -30.12 21.44
C ALA A 569 -16.21 -28.91 21.89
N VAL A 570 -14.98 -29.13 22.34
CA VAL A 570 -14.06 -28.06 22.75
C VAL A 570 -13.74 -27.15 21.55
N ASP A 571 -13.40 -27.75 20.42
CA ASP A 571 -13.10 -26.97 19.19
C ASP A 571 -14.31 -26.14 18.73
N SER A 572 -15.49 -26.73 18.69
CA SER A 572 -16.73 -26.02 18.33
C SER A 572 -17.02 -24.88 19.29
N MET A 573 -16.84 -25.07 20.60
CA MET A 573 -17.01 -23.99 21.58
C MET A 573 -16.00 -22.88 21.36
N LEU A 574 -14.74 -23.21 21.11
CA LEU A 574 -13.68 -22.22 20.86
C LEU A 574 -13.91 -21.45 19.57
N LEU A 575 -14.35 -22.10 18.49
CA LEU A 575 -14.71 -21.43 17.24
C LEU A 575 -15.81 -20.40 17.46
N GLN A 576 -16.83 -20.74 18.25
CA GLN A 576 -17.91 -19.80 18.56
C GLN A 576 -17.42 -18.65 19.45
N VAL A 577 -16.59 -18.90 20.44
CA VAL A 577 -15.99 -17.85 21.28
C VAL A 577 -15.14 -16.89 20.44
N LYS A 578 -14.34 -17.42 19.53
CA LYS A 578 -13.54 -16.61 18.58
C LYS A 578 -14.44 -15.78 17.69
N PHE A 579 -15.48 -16.37 17.13
CA PHE A 579 -16.46 -15.68 16.29
C PHE A 579 -17.14 -14.53 17.03
N ASP A 580 -17.64 -14.77 18.23
CA ASP A 580 -18.30 -13.76 19.07
C ASP A 580 -17.35 -12.60 19.40
N ASN A 581 -16.11 -12.89 19.77
CA ASN A 581 -15.10 -11.88 20.10
C ASN A 581 -14.71 -11.06 18.88
N THR A 582 -14.54 -11.72 17.73
CA THR A 582 -14.26 -11.05 16.45
C THR A 582 -15.41 -10.11 16.04
N LEU A 583 -16.64 -10.59 16.18
CA LEU A 583 -17.83 -9.79 15.87
C LEU A 583 -17.90 -8.54 16.76
N LEU A 584 -17.67 -8.67 18.07
CA LEU A 584 -17.66 -7.55 19.00
C LEU A 584 -16.53 -6.57 18.68
N GLY A 585 -15.31 -7.06 18.45
CA GLY A 585 -14.17 -6.23 18.10
C GLY A 585 -14.37 -5.44 16.82
N ASN A 586 -14.82 -6.11 15.74
CA ASN A 586 -15.10 -5.48 14.45
C ASN A 586 -16.23 -4.45 14.55
N SER A 587 -17.27 -4.74 15.33
CA SER A 587 -18.39 -3.81 15.53
C SER A 587 -17.96 -2.55 16.27
N LEU A 588 -17.11 -2.68 17.30
CA LEU A 588 -16.55 -1.54 18.02
C LEU A 588 -15.61 -0.73 17.12
N THR A 589 -14.74 -1.40 16.34
CA THR A 589 -13.86 -0.73 15.38
C THR A 589 -14.66 0.09 14.37
N ARG A 590 -15.69 -0.53 13.76
CA ARG A 590 -16.57 0.16 12.82
C ARG A 590 -17.29 1.33 13.48
N ALA A 591 -17.82 1.18 14.70
CA ALA A 591 -18.50 2.25 15.40
C ALA A 591 -17.59 3.45 15.67
N PHE A 592 -16.30 3.20 16.00
CA PHE A 592 -15.33 4.27 16.16
C PHE A 592 -14.92 4.91 14.82
N GLU A 593 -14.94 4.17 13.74
CA GLU A 593 -14.73 4.72 12.38
C GLU A 593 -15.89 5.63 11.97
N GLU A 594 -17.12 5.23 12.23
CA GLU A 594 -18.33 5.98 11.88
C GLU A 594 -18.56 7.23 12.76
N VAL A 595 -18.31 7.13 14.05
CA VAL A 595 -18.60 8.19 15.04
C VAL A 595 -17.36 9.01 15.38
N GLY A 596 -16.16 8.41 15.27
CA GLY A 596 -14.90 9.00 15.69
C GLY A 596 -14.51 10.27 14.93
N THR A 597 -15.10 10.54 13.76
CA THR A 597 -14.84 11.75 12.97
C THR A 597 -15.51 13.01 13.53
N HIS A 598 -16.47 12.91 14.45
CA HIS A 598 -17.25 14.04 14.95
C HIS A 598 -16.91 14.48 16.38
N ARG A 599 -16.11 13.70 17.12
CA ARG A 599 -15.85 13.96 18.56
C ARG A 599 -14.38 13.70 18.89
N TYR A 600 -13.51 14.55 18.42
CA TYR A 600 -12.08 14.41 18.64
C TYR A 600 -11.48 15.65 19.28
N LYS A 601 -10.36 15.47 19.94
CA LYS A 601 -9.44 16.53 20.34
C LYS A 601 -8.17 16.42 19.50
N LEU A 602 -7.57 17.55 19.20
CA LEU A 602 -6.25 17.58 18.60
C LEU A 602 -5.21 17.16 19.63
N ASP A 603 -4.24 16.33 19.22
CA ASP A 603 -3.09 16.02 20.05
C ASP A 603 -2.27 17.29 20.27
N SER A 604 -2.27 17.79 21.51
CA SER A 604 -1.62 19.05 21.84
C SER A 604 -0.11 19.01 21.60
N THR A 605 0.52 17.84 21.80
CA THR A 605 1.96 17.68 21.64
C THR A 605 2.37 17.84 20.17
N LEU A 606 1.62 17.23 19.24
CA LEU A 606 1.87 17.33 17.80
C LEU A 606 1.47 18.71 17.26
N VAL A 607 0.33 19.27 17.74
CA VAL A 607 -0.12 20.60 17.34
C VAL A 607 0.90 21.66 17.73
N ASP A 608 1.43 21.60 18.95
CA ASP A 608 2.42 22.56 19.43
C ASP A 608 3.79 22.34 18.76
N TYR A 609 4.18 21.10 18.54
CA TYR A 609 5.44 20.75 17.84
C TYR A 609 5.48 21.27 16.40
N TYR A 610 4.38 21.12 15.66
CA TYR A 610 4.27 21.58 14.28
C TYR A 610 3.70 23.01 14.14
N HIS A 611 3.46 23.71 15.24
CA HIS A 611 2.89 25.06 15.26
C HIS A 611 1.58 25.21 14.47
N ILE A 612 0.71 24.22 14.53
CA ILE A 612 -0.53 24.17 13.76
C ILE A 612 -1.60 25.01 14.47
N ARG A 613 -2.30 25.86 13.73
CA ARG A 613 -3.47 26.57 14.26
C ARG A 613 -4.60 25.58 14.56
N ARG A 614 -5.00 25.50 15.81
CA ARG A 614 -6.09 24.60 16.27
C ARG A 614 -7.43 24.86 15.58
N SER A 615 -7.69 26.11 15.16
CA SER A 615 -8.90 26.52 14.46
C SER A 615 -8.92 26.14 12.97
N GLY A 616 -7.79 25.78 12.40
CA GLY A 616 -7.64 25.52 10.98
C GLY A 616 -7.62 24.03 10.60
N VAL A 617 -7.50 23.13 11.57
CA VAL A 617 -7.58 21.70 11.29
C VAL A 617 -9.04 21.33 11.11
N GLN A 618 -9.40 21.02 9.87
CA GLN A 618 -10.75 20.57 9.59
C GLN A 618 -11.01 19.18 10.16
N PRO A 619 -12.24 18.89 10.61
CA PRO A 619 -12.63 17.58 11.14
C PRO A 619 -12.29 16.38 10.25
N ILE A 620 -12.17 16.62 8.96
CA ILE A 620 -11.94 15.62 7.90
C ILE A 620 -10.50 15.10 7.91
N LEU A 621 -9.55 15.92 8.37
CA LEU A 621 -8.15 15.54 8.42
C LEU A 621 -7.81 14.90 9.78
N SER A 622 -8.18 13.64 9.94
CA SER A 622 -7.73 12.84 11.09
C SER A 622 -6.21 12.61 11.07
N VAL A 623 -5.62 12.74 9.90
CA VAL A 623 -4.21 12.59 9.64
C VAL A 623 -3.76 13.79 8.82
N LEU A 624 -2.79 14.55 9.32
CA LEU A 624 -2.21 15.66 8.57
C LEU A 624 -1.38 15.11 7.41
N PRO A 625 -1.61 15.60 6.19
CA PRO A 625 -0.83 15.16 5.06
C PRO A 625 0.59 15.70 5.13
N GLY A 626 1.56 14.82 5.10
CA GLY A 626 2.91 15.09 4.65
C GLY A 626 3.81 15.98 5.48
N ILE A 627 3.54 16.15 6.76
CA ILE A 627 4.51 16.83 7.63
C ILE A 627 5.82 16.03 7.64
N GLU A 628 6.94 16.74 7.66
CA GLU A 628 8.27 16.15 7.67
C GLU A 628 8.72 15.78 9.10
N PRO A 629 8.43 14.59 9.60
CA PRO A 629 8.92 14.15 10.89
C PRO A 629 10.33 13.58 10.80
N GLY A 630 11.04 13.63 11.92
CA GLY A 630 12.23 12.84 12.12
C GLY A 630 11.86 11.48 12.74
N TRP A 631 12.31 10.41 12.15
CA TRP A 631 12.05 9.04 12.58
C TRP A 631 13.30 8.33 13.02
N LYS A 632 13.17 7.51 14.05
CA LYS A 632 14.25 6.71 14.62
C LYS A 632 13.80 5.26 14.69
N LEU A 633 14.55 4.38 14.04
CA LEU A 633 14.39 2.94 14.12
C LEU A 633 15.59 2.34 14.84
N PRO A 634 15.44 1.23 15.58
CA PRO A 634 16.56 0.43 16.01
C PRO A 634 17.44 0.07 14.82
N ALA A 635 18.77 0.10 14.97
CA ALA A 635 19.65 -0.41 13.94
C ALA A 635 19.49 -1.92 13.91
N GLU A 636 19.07 -2.46 12.79
CA GLU A 636 19.24 -3.89 12.56
C GLU A 636 20.75 -4.18 12.49
N PRO A 637 21.23 -5.28 13.08
CA PRO A 637 22.63 -5.64 13.02
C PRO A 637 22.95 -6.15 11.61
N VAL A 638 23.10 -5.27 10.65
CA VAL A 638 23.70 -5.55 9.34
C VAL A 638 23.98 -4.23 8.60
N VAL A 639 25.27 -3.96 8.40
CA VAL A 639 25.88 -4.13 7.09
C VAL A 639 25.55 -3.01 6.10
N LEU A 640 26.58 -2.28 5.77
CA LEU A 640 26.84 -1.52 4.52
C LEU A 640 25.71 -0.60 3.99
N PRO A 641 26.09 0.53 3.44
CA PRO A 641 25.19 1.51 2.84
C PRO A 641 24.29 0.94 1.74
N ASP A 642 24.55 -0.25 1.27
CA ASP A 642 23.85 -0.91 0.17
C ASP A 642 22.78 -1.95 0.62
N SER A 643 22.78 -2.37 1.87
CA SER A 643 21.69 -3.12 2.49
C SER A 643 20.92 -2.21 3.44
N LEU A 644 20.11 -1.37 2.87
CA LEU A 644 19.15 -0.55 3.58
C LEU A 644 18.24 -1.46 4.41
N SER A 645 17.80 -0.98 5.56
CA SER A 645 16.88 -1.70 6.43
C SER A 645 15.72 -2.28 5.58
N SER A 646 15.11 -3.36 6.02
CA SER A 646 13.94 -3.99 5.35
C SER A 646 12.80 -3.01 5.03
N VAL A 647 12.84 -1.82 5.60
CA VAL A 647 11.82 -0.77 5.51
C VAL A 647 12.14 0.28 4.44
N THR A 648 13.40 0.41 4.01
CA THR A 648 13.81 1.43 3.02
C THR A 648 14.42 0.79 1.78
N ASP A 649 14.04 1.27 0.61
CA ASP A 649 14.60 0.84 -0.68
C ASP A 649 14.50 1.97 -1.72
N TYR A 650 15.17 1.77 -2.85
CA TYR A 650 15.01 2.61 -4.03
C TYR A 650 13.76 2.22 -4.79
N TYR A 651 12.85 3.17 -4.92
CA TYR A 651 11.62 2.99 -5.69
C TYR A 651 11.57 3.94 -6.87
N LEU A 652 11.07 3.42 -7.98
CA LEU A 652 10.73 4.18 -9.19
C LEU A 652 9.23 4.21 -9.35
N LEU A 653 8.64 5.40 -9.40
CA LEU A 653 7.21 5.56 -9.72
C LEU A 653 7.06 5.81 -11.22
N VAL A 654 6.35 4.93 -11.91
CA VAL A 654 6.13 5.03 -13.35
C VAL A 654 4.64 5.03 -13.69
N ASN A 655 4.28 5.81 -14.70
CA ASN A 655 2.95 5.72 -15.32
C ASN A 655 2.92 4.56 -16.32
N GLU A 656 1.76 4.29 -16.91
CA GLU A 656 1.56 3.17 -17.83
C GLU A 656 2.48 3.22 -19.07
N GLU A 657 2.72 4.40 -19.66
CA GLU A 657 3.61 4.55 -20.81
C GLU A 657 5.07 4.28 -20.43
N GLU A 658 5.49 4.77 -19.28
CA GLU A 658 6.82 4.58 -18.73
C GLU A 658 7.05 3.13 -18.32
N PHE A 659 6.04 2.48 -17.74
CA PHE A 659 6.09 1.06 -17.39
C PHE A 659 6.22 0.18 -18.63
N LYS A 660 5.44 0.45 -19.69
CA LYS A 660 5.59 -0.23 -20.99
C LYS A 660 7.00 -0.04 -21.57
N ARG A 661 7.59 1.14 -21.40
CA ARG A 661 8.95 1.44 -21.83
C ARG A 661 9.99 0.65 -21.03
N LEU A 662 9.84 0.57 -19.71
CA LEU A 662 10.71 -0.21 -18.83
C LEU A 662 10.64 -1.70 -19.17
N ARG A 663 9.44 -2.24 -19.31
CA ARG A 663 9.25 -3.64 -19.77
C ARG A 663 9.93 -3.92 -21.10
N LYS A 664 9.74 -3.05 -22.08
CA LYS A 664 10.40 -3.19 -23.40
C LYS A 664 11.93 -3.13 -23.30
N TYR A 665 12.45 -2.32 -22.38
CA TYR A 665 13.90 -2.25 -22.15
C TYR A 665 14.47 -3.58 -21.66
N VAL A 666 13.80 -4.23 -20.73
CA VAL A 666 14.18 -5.53 -20.19
C VAL A 666 13.87 -6.68 -21.16
N GLU A 667 12.78 -6.57 -21.91
CA GLU A 667 12.32 -7.59 -22.82
C GLU A 667 13.32 -7.84 -23.98
N VAL A 668 13.99 -6.81 -24.49
CA VAL A 668 14.92 -6.93 -25.62
C VAL A 668 16.10 -7.84 -25.30
N PRO A 669 16.83 -7.67 -24.18
CA PRO A 669 17.87 -8.61 -23.78
C PRO A 669 17.32 -10.00 -23.42
N ALA A 670 16.17 -10.05 -22.72
CA ALA A 670 15.55 -11.30 -22.26
C ALA A 670 15.12 -12.25 -23.41
N LYS A 671 14.85 -11.71 -24.58
CA LYS A 671 14.50 -12.49 -25.79
C LYS A 671 15.72 -13.05 -26.54
N LEU A 672 16.91 -12.67 -26.15
CA LEU A 672 18.12 -13.15 -26.81
C LEU A 672 18.41 -14.59 -26.36
N VAL A 673 18.81 -15.43 -27.30
CA VAL A 673 19.22 -16.81 -27.04
C VAL A 673 20.56 -17.02 -27.73
N LEU A 674 21.52 -17.60 -27.01
CA LEU A 674 22.85 -17.91 -27.54
C LEU A 674 22.84 -19.27 -28.25
N ASP A 675 23.39 -19.29 -29.44
CA ASP A 675 23.62 -20.53 -30.21
C ASP A 675 25.10 -20.95 -30.08
N TYR A 676 25.43 -21.58 -28.97
CA TYR A 676 26.79 -22.10 -28.75
C TYR A 676 27.16 -23.23 -29.70
N LYS A 677 26.23 -24.09 -30.08
CA LYS A 677 26.47 -25.28 -30.92
C LYS A 677 26.78 -24.89 -32.36
N TYR A 678 26.19 -23.80 -32.83
CA TYR A 678 26.37 -23.36 -34.21
C TYR A 678 27.77 -22.83 -34.51
N GLU A 679 28.40 -22.09 -33.61
CA GLU A 679 29.78 -21.62 -33.78
C GLU A 679 30.78 -22.78 -33.71
N ALA A 680 30.58 -23.74 -32.83
CA ALA A 680 31.42 -24.94 -32.72
C ALA A 680 31.35 -25.82 -33.98
N VAL A 681 30.19 -26.01 -34.53
CA VAL A 681 30.00 -26.79 -35.78
C VAL A 681 30.59 -26.08 -36.99
N ARG A 682 30.44 -24.75 -37.10
CA ARG A 682 31.11 -23.98 -38.17
C ARG A 682 32.63 -24.04 -38.11
N LYS A 683 33.21 -23.93 -36.92
CA LYS A 683 34.68 -24.05 -36.73
C LYS A 683 35.16 -25.45 -37.04
N LYS A 684 34.43 -26.51 -36.71
CA LYS A 684 34.74 -27.91 -37.09
C LYS A 684 34.62 -28.12 -38.59
N LYS A 685 33.66 -27.53 -39.28
CA LYS A 685 33.55 -27.62 -40.76
C LYS A 685 34.68 -26.85 -41.44
N GLN A 686 35.07 -25.67 -40.96
CA GLN A 686 36.25 -24.95 -41.51
C GLN A 686 37.55 -25.67 -41.24
N ALA A 687 37.72 -26.27 -40.06
CA ALA A 687 38.91 -27.05 -39.72
C ALA A 687 38.99 -28.37 -40.51
N LYS A 688 37.86 -28.99 -40.90
CA LYS A 688 37.83 -30.18 -41.75
C LYS A 688 38.11 -29.89 -43.23
N THR A 689 37.94 -28.66 -43.71
CA THR A 689 38.33 -28.28 -45.10
C THR A 689 39.79 -27.94 -45.25
N ASP A 690 40.52 -27.75 -44.15
CA ASP A 690 41.97 -27.42 -44.21
C ASP A 690 42.90 -28.60 -43.87
N ILE A 691 42.37 -29.82 -43.63
CA ILE A 691 43.20 -31.01 -43.36
C ILE A 691 43.02 -32.02 -44.49
N CYS A 692 44.13 -32.19 -45.23
CA CYS A 692 44.31 -33.24 -46.22
C CYS A 692 43.97 -34.66 -45.75
N ASN A 693 43.35 -35.41 -46.61
CA ASN A 693 43.31 -36.84 -46.74
C ASN A 693 44.02 -37.68 -45.68
N CYS A 694 43.20 -38.23 -44.74
CA CYS A 694 43.51 -39.50 -44.08
C CYS A 694 42.21 -40.27 -43.83
N PRO A 695 42.22 -41.58 -43.84
CA PRO A 695 41.06 -42.44 -43.99
C PRO A 695 40.23 -42.48 -42.69
N ASP A 696 38.95 -42.67 -42.90
CA ASP A 696 37.96 -42.96 -41.87
C ASP A 696 38.39 -44.16 -41.02
N ASP A 697 38.73 -43.95 -39.77
CA ASP A 697 38.55 -44.91 -38.69
C ASP A 697 38.98 -44.23 -37.35
N TYR A 698 38.06 -43.82 -36.59
CA TYR A 698 38.01 -43.56 -35.16
C TYR A 698 37.06 -42.35 -34.86
N LEU A 699 35.76 -42.65 -34.90
CA LEU A 699 34.78 -41.85 -34.21
C LEU A 699 34.28 -42.71 -33.05
N PRO A 700 34.33 -42.26 -31.79
CA PRO A 700 33.57 -42.90 -30.74
C PRO A 700 32.09 -42.62 -31.03
N ALA A 701 31.39 -43.71 -31.21
CA ALA A 701 29.94 -43.76 -31.22
C ALA A 701 29.42 -43.52 -29.80
N ASP A 702 29.23 -42.28 -29.42
CA ASP A 702 28.44 -41.86 -28.28
C ASP A 702 28.31 -40.36 -28.26
N THR A 703 27.54 -39.80 -29.16
CA THR A 703 26.84 -38.52 -29.04
C THR A 703 25.67 -38.49 -30.01
N GLU A 704 24.77 -39.45 -29.88
CA GLU A 704 23.38 -39.27 -30.21
C GLU A 704 22.71 -38.47 -29.08
N GLU A 705 23.03 -37.22 -28.94
CA GLU A 705 22.10 -36.31 -28.31
C GLU A 705 20.99 -36.00 -29.30
N ALA A 706 19.90 -36.72 -29.11
CA ALA A 706 18.65 -36.49 -29.76
C ALA A 706 18.32 -35.00 -29.79
N THR A 707 18.25 -34.49 -31.03
CA THR A 707 17.58 -33.22 -31.28
C THR A 707 16.13 -33.42 -30.91
N ILE A 708 15.73 -33.07 -29.67
CA ILE A 708 14.32 -32.97 -29.29
C ILE A 708 13.78 -31.80 -30.08
N ARG A 709 13.23 -32.10 -31.25
CA ARG A 709 12.31 -31.19 -31.93
C ARG A 709 11.03 -31.17 -31.12
N VAL A 710 10.96 -30.28 -30.14
CA VAL A 710 9.69 -29.92 -29.53
C VAL A 710 8.93 -29.16 -30.62
N LYS A 711 7.94 -29.82 -31.24
CA LYS A 711 6.87 -29.13 -31.93
C LYS A 711 6.08 -28.36 -30.87
N THR A 712 6.45 -27.13 -30.65
CA THR A 712 5.58 -26.17 -29.99
C THR A 712 4.79 -25.40 -31.02
N ASP A 713 3.49 -25.32 -30.76
CA ASP A 713 2.56 -24.60 -31.62
C ASP A 713 3.04 -23.18 -31.93
N SER A 714 2.71 -22.73 -33.08
CA SER A 714 3.20 -21.69 -33.98
C SER A 714 3.29 -20.24 -33.46
N LEU A 715 3.66 -19.97 -32.21
CA LEU A 715 3.65 -18.58 -31.74
C LEU A 715 4.92 -18.06 -31.07
N ASN A 716 5.94 -18.84 -30.75
CA ASN A 716 7.21 -18.32 -30.20
C ASN A 716 8.37 -19.31 -30.38
N ILE A 717 8.87 -19.45 -31.61
CA ILE A 717 10.14 -20.13 -31.82
C ILE A 717 11.25 -19.17 -31.42
N PRO A 718 12.10 -19.48 -30.40
CA PRO A 718 13.24 -18.62 -30.07
C PRO A 718 14.16 -18.55 -31.30
N GLU A 719 14.42 -17.34 -31.78
CA GLU A 719 15.36 -17.10 -32.88
C GLU A 719 16.77 -17.31 -32.36
N TYR A 720 17.36 -18.45 -32.61
CA TYR A 720 18.76 -18.73 -32.27
C TYR A 720 19.70 -17.82 -33.08
N VAL A 721 20.44 -16.99 -32.35
CA VAL A 721 21.28 -15.98 -32.99
C VAL A 721 22.76 -16.22 -32.65
N PRO A 722 23.69 -16.18 -33.64
CA PRO A 722 25.11 -16.32 -33.37
C PRO A 722 25.59 -15.36 -32.27
N THR A 723 26.44 -15.82 -31.34
CA THR A 723 26.90 -15.05 -30.15
C THR A 723 27.41 -13.66 -30.51
N ARG A 724 28.16 -13.54 -31.63
CA ARG A 724 28.65 -12.24 -32.12
C ARG A 724 27.53 -11.28 -32.47
N ARG A 725 26.36 -11.77 -32.92
CA ARG A 725 25.19 -10.95 -33.24
C ARG A 725 24.48 -10.53 -31.97
N VAL A 726 24.36 -11.43 -30.98
CA VAL A 726 23.80 -11.15 -29.65
C VAL A 726 24.58 -10.04 -28.96
N ARG A 727 25.90 -10.16 -28.89
CA ARG A 727 26.80 -9.16 -28.34
C ARG A 727 26.62 -7.79 -28.97
N ARG A 728 26.48 -7.75 -30.30
CA ARG A 728 26.21 -6.50 -31.03
C ARG A 728 24.80 -5.94 -30.74
N GLN A 729 23.82 -6.80 -30.57
CA GLN A 729 22.45 -6.39 -30.23
C GLN A 729 22.37 -5.77 -28.85
N LEU A 730 22.98 -6.39 -27.83
CA LEU A 730 23.06 -5.85 -26.47
C LEU A 730 23.71 -4.46 -26.47
N VAL A 731 24.89 -4.31 -27.08
CA VAL A 731 25.55 -3.01 -27.14
C VAL A 731 24.73 -1.98 -27.92
N ARG A 732 24.02 -2.39 -28.99
CA ARG A 732 23.10 -1.48 -29.71
C ARG A 732 21.93 -1.07 -28.85
N HIS A 733 21.40 -1.99 -28.07
CA HIS A 733 20.29 -1.71 -27.15
C HIS A 733 20.71 -0.67 -26.11
N LEU A 734 21.80 -0.88 -25.40
CA LEU A 734 22.36 0.08 -24.46
C LEU A 734 22.69 1.43 -25.13
N LEU A 735 23.29 1.41 -26.33
CA LEU A 735 23.55 2.64 -27.10
C LEU A 735 22.28 3.34 -27.57
N SER A 736 21.15 2.65 -27.76
CA SER A 736 19.89 3.29 -28.09
C SER A 736 19.37 4.12 -26.92
N GLU A 737 19.61 3.66 -25.71
CA GLU A 737 19.29 4.38 -24.49
C GLU A 737 20.20 5.62 -24.30
N ARG A 738 21.44 5.56 -24.74
CA ARG A 738 22.32 6.73 -24.82
C ARG A 738 21.71 7.89 -25.58
N ASN A 739 20.77 7.66 -26.47
CA ASN A 739 20.09 8.74 -27.16
C ASN A 739 19.30 9.65 -26.19
N ARG A 740 19.04 9.20 -24.97
CA ARG A 740 18.54 10.04 -23.87
C ARG A 740 19.68 10.87 -23.28
N ASP A 741 20.87 10.28 -23.10
CA ASP A 741 22.07 10.96 -22.59
C ASP A 741 22.71 11.94 -23.58
N LYS A 742 22.21 12.08 -24.78
CA LYS A 742 22.64 13.15 -25.70
C LYS A 742 22.47 14.54 -25.11
N TYR A 743 21.63 14.65 -24.12
CA TYR A 743 21.40 15.88 -23.36
C TYR A 743 22.50 16.11 -22.32
N CYS A 744 23.08 15.05 -21.78
CA CYS A 744 24.16 15.10 -20.79
C CYS A 744 25.57 15.21 -21.41
N LYS A 745 25.67 15.47 -22.70
CA LYS A 745 26.93 15.59 -23.46
C LYS A 745 27.83 14.34 -23.45
N THR A 746 27.33 13.18 -23.06
CA THR A 746 28.12 11.93 -23.06
C THR A 746 28.39 11.49 -24.50
N GLY A 747 29.65 11.49 -24.90
CA GLY A 747 30.06 11.03 -26.23
C GLY A 747 29.86 9.51 -26.39
N ARG A 748 29.75 9.04 -27.63
CA ARG A 748 29.69 7.60 -27.90
C ARG A 748 30.87 6.83 -27.32
N ARG A 749 32.07 7.45 -27.39
CA ARG A 749 33.32 6.87 -26.89
C ARG A 749 33.30 6.75 -25.35
N ASP A 750 32.80 7.82 -24.69
CA ASP A 750 32.75 7.89 -23.26
C ASP A 750 31.73 6.87 -22.71
N PHE A 751 30.55 6.79 -23.34
CA PHE A 751 29.54 5.79 -23.00
C PHE A 751 30.05 4.33 -23.15
N LEU A 752 30.78 4.04 -24.22
CA LEU A 752 31.36 2.72 -24.42
C LEU A 752 32.43 2.36 -23.39
N ASN A 753 33.10 3.36 -22.82
CA ASN A 753 34.11 3.18 -21.76
C ASN A 753 33.52 3.20 -20.34
N MET A 754 32.25 3.52 -20.19
CA MET A 754 31.52 3.58 -18.92
C MET A 754 31.34 2.17 -18.34
N PRO A 755 31.40 1.99 -17.00
CA PRO A 755 30.99 0.76 -16.35
C PRO A 755 29.54 0.40 -16.73
N LEU A 756 29.23 -0.89 -16.77
CA LEU A 756 27.87 -1.34 -17.07
C LEU A 756 26.86 -0.91 -15.98
N SER A 757 27.28 -0.94 -14.71
CA SER A 757 26.50 -0.43 -13.58
C SER A 757 26.08 1.03 -13.79
N GLU A 758 27.04 1.90 -14.13
CA GLU A 758 26.76 3.32 -14.39
C GLU A 758 25.82 3.51 -15.60
N ALA A 759 26.00 2.72 -16.65
CA ALA A 759 25.14 2.79 -17.85
C ALA A 759 23.68 2.39 -17.54
N LEU A 760 23.46 1.41 -16.68
CA LEU A 760 22.13 0.98 -16.22
C LEU A 760 21.55 1.94 -15.19
N GLN A 761 22.36 2.38 -14.23
CA GLN A 761 21.94 3.37 -13.23
C GLN A 761 21.41 4.66 -13.88
N ARG A 762 22.05 5.13 -14.94
CA ARG A 762 21.58 6.30 -15.72
C ARG A 762 20.20 6.09 -16.33
N PHE A 763 19.81 4.86 -16.59
CA PHE A 763 18.48 4.55 -17.13
C PHE A 763 17.40 4.55 -16.05
N THR A 764 17.70 4.04 -14.88
CA THR A 764 16.72 3.81 -13.80
C THR A 764 16.84 4.79 -12.64
N SER A 765 17.95 5.55 -12.55
CA SER A 765 18.37 6.34 -11.38
C SER A 765 18.53 5.51 -10.10
N CYS A 766 18.61 4.20 -10.22
CA CYS A 766 18.76 3.29 -9.10
C CYS A 766 20.14 2.65 -9.11
N PRO A 767 20.81 2.52 -7.96
CA PRO A 767 22.06 1.76 -7.86
C PRO A 767 21.85 0.31 -8.32
N VAL A 768 22.79 -0.20 -9.07
CA VAL A 768 22.76 -1.55 -9.61
C VAL A 768 23.61 -2.46 -8.74
N ASP A 769 23.02 -3.54 -8.25
CA ASP A 769 23.59 -4.40 -7.20
C ASP A 769 24.03 -5.77 -7.73
N TYR A 770 24.51 -5.80 -8.94
CA TYR A 770 25.00 -7.03 -9.56
C TYR A 770 26.50 -6.91 -9.87
N PRO A 771 27.37 -7.69 -9.22
CA PRO A 771 28.83 -7.55 -9.31
C PRO A 771 29.37 -7.57 -10.74
N PHE A 772 28.73 -8.32 -11.63
CA PHE A 772 29.05 -8.35 -13.05
C PHE A 772 29.05 -6.95 -13.70
N PHE A 773 28.10 -6.10 -13.32
CA PHE A 773 27.96 -4.76 -13.91
C PHE A 773 29.02 -3.78 -13.44
N GLU A 774 29.67 -4.02 -12.33
CA GLU A 774 30.75 -3.16 -11.80
C GLU A 774 32.10 -3.44 -12.46
N VAL A 775 32.33 -4.70 -12.76
CA VAL A 775 33.64 -5.17 -13.29
C VAL A 775 33.79 -4.81 -14.77
N TYR A 776 32.72 -4.88 -15.55
CA TYR A 776 32.77 -4.74 -17.00
C TYR A 776 32.30 -3.38 -17.50
N ARG A 777 32.83 -2.96 -18.66
CA ARG A 777 32.41 -1.75 -19.38
C ARG A 777 31.49 -2.11 -20.53
N VAL A 778 30.70 -1.17 -20.98
CA VAL A 778 29.76 -1.36 -22.12
C VAL A 778 30.46 -1.91 -23.38
N LYS A 779 31.71 -1.48 -23.67
CA LYS A 779 32.50 -1.99 -24.81
C LYS A 779 32.91 -3.46 -24.68
N ASP A 780 33.07 -3.95 -23.45
CA ASP A 780 33.58 -5.30 -23.17
C ASP A 780 32.55 -6.38 -23.54
N LEU A 781 31.26 -6.03 -23.57
CA LEU A 781 30.21 -6.90 -24.11
C LEU A 781 30.47 -7.38 -25.55
N ARG A 782 31.31 -6.67 -26.32
CA ARG A 782 31.65 -7.02 -27.69
C ARG A 782 32.78 -8.05 -27.80
N LYS A 783 33.56 -8.22 -26.73
CA LYS A 783 34.78 -8.97 -26.71
C LYS A 783 34.55 -10.31 -25.99
N LYS A 784 34.77 -11.40 -26.70
CA LYS A 784 34.66 -12.75 -26.13
C LYS A 784 35.78 -13.05 -25.11
N GLU A 785 36.94 -12.42 -25.28
CA GLU A 785 38.08 -12.54 -24.38
C GLU A 785 37.84 -11.86 -23.02
N MET A 786 36.95 -10.86 -22.98
CA MET A 786 36.63 -10.12 -21.76
C MET A 786 35.42 -10.69 -21.02
N ILE A 787 34.38 -11.06 -21.76
CA ILE A 787 33.11 -11.64 -21.23
C ILE A 787 32.90 -12.94 -22.00
N THR A 788 32.97 -14.05 -21.31
CA THR A 788 32.75 -15.38 -21.89
C THR A 788 31.30 -15.57 -22.39
N ASP A 789 31.05 -16.61 -23.16
CA ASP A 789 29.68 -16.88 -23.61
C ASP A 789 28.78 -17.35 -22.46
N VAL A 790 29.36 -18.00 -21.44
CA VAL A 790 28.65 -18.41 -20.21
C VAL A 790 28.23 -17.20 -19.39
N GLU A 791 29.12 -16.24 -19.18
CA GLU A 791 28.80 -14.98 -18.48
C GLU A 791 27.75 -14.15 -19.23
N LEU A 792 27.79 -14.18 -20.56
CA LEU A 792 26.81 -13.52 -21.41
C LEU A 792 25.43 -14.19 -21.29
N ASP A 793 25.40 -15.51 -21.17
CA ASP A 793 24.16 -16.26 -20.95
C ASP A 793 23.59 -15.97 -19.58
N GLY A 794 24.44 -15.96 -18.55
CA GLY A 794 24.03 -15.52 -17.21
C GLY A 794 23.43 -14.10 -17.19
N LEU A 795 23.99 -13.18 -17.98
CA LEU A 795 23.41 -11.84 -18.15
C LEU A 795 22.04 -11.86 -18.81
N ILE A 796 21.84 -12.73 -19.80
CA ILE A 796 20.53 -12.88 -20.47
C ILE A 796 19.50 -13.48 -19.51
N GLU A 797 19.89 -14.50 -18.71
CA GLU A 797 19.02 -15.09 -17.69
C GLU A 797 18.63 -14.04 -16.62
N TYR A 798 19.56 -13.19 -16.18
CA TYR A 798 19.27 -12.07 -15.30
C TYR A 798 18.15 -11.17 -15.88
N PHE A 799 18.23 -10.81 -17.15
CA PHE A 799 17.18 -10.03 -17.80
C PHE A 799 15.87 -10.81 -17.97
N LYS A 800 15.91 -12.13 -18.11
CA LYS A 800 14.68 -12.97 -18.15
C LYS A 800 13.99 -12.99 -16.79
N GLU A 801 14.75 -13.08 -15.72
CA GLU A 801 14.23 -13.02 -14.37
C GLU A 801 13.60 -11.65 -14.09
N LYS A 802 14.33 -10.56 -14.39
CA LYS A 802 13.78 -9.20 -14.25
C LYS A 802 12.51 -8.98 -15.09
N LYS A 803 12.45 -9.57 -16.30
CA LYS A 803 11.25 -9.52 -17.11
C LYS A 803 10.08 -10.23 -16.43
N LYS A 804 10.31 -11.42 -15.85
CA LYS A 804 9.28 -12.18 -15.14
C LYS A 804 8.72 -11.37 -13.96
N LEU A 805 9.62 -10.80 -13.14
CA LEU A 805 9.24 -9.95 -11.99
C LEU A 805 8.45 -8.70 -12.41
N LEU A 806 8.83 -8.05 -13.53
CA LEU A 806 8.09 -6.91 -14.06
C LEU A 806 6.73 -7.32 -14.66
N ASP A 807 6.61 -8.53 -15.22
CA ASP A 807 5.34 -9.05 -15.70
C ASP A 807 4.37 -9.34 -14.53
N GLU A 808 4.88 -9.82 -13.40
CA GLU A 808 4.14 -10.00 -12.15
C GLU A 808 3.72 -8.65 -11.53
N ALA A 809 4.60 -7.66 -11.58
CA ALA A 809 4.31 -6.31 -11.11
C ALA A 809 3.22 -5.60 -11.93
N ALA A 810 2.97 -6.02 -13.17
CA ALA A 810 1.92 -5.47 -14.02
C ALA A 810 0.52 -5.58 -13.41
N GLY A 811 0.29 -6.60 -12.56
CA GLY A 811 -0.96 -6.77 -11.80
C GLY A 811 -1.12 -5.87 -10.57
N LYS A 812 -0.08 -5.14 -10.18
CA LYS A 812 -0.05 -4.31 -8.96
C LYS A 812 -0.19 -2.80 -9.25
N ALA A 813 -0.91 -2.46 -10.33
CA ALA A 813 -1.20 -1.07 -10.65
C ALA A 813 -2.15 -0.46 -9.63
N PHE A 814 -1.94 0.81 -9.30
CA PHE A 814 -2.90 1.61 -8.55
C PHE A 814 -3.36 2.81 -9.38
N GLN A 815 -4.50 3.37 -9.02
CA GLN A 815 -5.10 4.51 -9.72
C GLN A 815 -4.86 5.80 -8.93
N SER A 816 -4.49 6.85 -9.66
CA SER A 816 -4.47 8.22 -9.15
C SER A 816 -4.97 9.16 -10.24
N ASN A 817 -5.95 9.99 -9.93
CA ASN A 817 -6.57 10.92 -10.89
C ASN A 817 -6.99 10.25 -12.22
N GLY A 818 -7.49 9.01 -12.15
CA GLY A 818 -7.92 8.24 -13.31
C GLY A 818 -6.78 7.71 -14.20
N GLN A 819 -5.54 7.74 -13.73
CA GLN A 819 -4.38 7.17 -14.42
C GLN A 819 -3.76 6.03 -13.61
N ALA A 820 -3.24 5.01 -14.32
CA ALA A 820 -2.57 3.89 -13.71
C ALA A 820 -1.09 4.20 -13.44
N TYR A 821 -0.63 3.83 -12.25
CA TYR A 821 0.75 3.97 -11.81
C TYR A 821 1.25 2.67 -11.20
N TYR A 822 2.58 2.52 -11.21
CA TYR A 822 3.28 1.37 -10.68
C TYR A 822 4.46 1.82 -9.82
N TRP A 823 4.55 1.29 -8.61
CA TRP A 823 5.76 1.37 -7.82
C TRP A 823 6.68 0.19 -8.17
N ILE A 824 7.87 0.50 -8.59
CA ILE A 824 8.90 -0.47 -9.00
C ILE A 824 10.04 -0.39 -8.01
N SER A 825 10.21 -1.44 -7.20
CA SER A 825 11.33 -1.55 -6.26
C SER A 825 12.65 -1.85 -6.99
N ARG A 826 13.76 -1.64 -6.30
CA ARG A 826 15.10 -1.94 -6.79
C ARG A 826 15.23 -3.36 -7.34
N ASP A 827 14.66 -4.34 -6.65
CA ASP A 827 14.71 -5.74 -7.06
C ASP A 827 14.10 -6.01 -8.43
N LEU A 828 13.16 -5.19 -8.87
CA LEU A 828 12.49 -5.29 -10.17
C LEU A 828 13.27 -4.58 -11.27
N LEU A 829 14.20 -3.69 -10.92
CA LEU A 829 15.00 -2.92 -11.86
C LEU A 829 16.22 -3.72 -12.34
N PRO A 830 16.63 -3.51 -13.59
CA PRO A 830 17.83 -4.13 -14.10
C PRO A 830 19.10 -3.53 -13.52
#